data_aeea2e9238fa04404c5d5b7100169c7c
#
_entry.id   aeea2e9238fa04404c5d5b7100169c7c
#
_cell.length_a   1.000
_cell.length_b   1.000
_cell.length_c   1.000
_cell.angle_alpha   90.00
_cell.angle_beta   90.00
_cell.angle_gamma   90.00
#
_symmetry.space_group_name_H-M   'P 1'
#
loop_
_entity.id
_entity.type
_entity.pdbx_description
1 polymer ?
#
loop_
_entity_poly.entity_id
_entity_poly.type
_entity_poly.pdbx_seq_one_letter_code
_entity_poly.pdbx_strand_id
1 'polypeptide(L)'
;MKKLLLLLLSVFFPVFMFSQTNYYVALETDGGNDSLNTGTINSPFKTINKALSFMNSGDTCFIRSGTYHQEVIVNGKNNIVITPYNNEFVCFEGTQQITSNWTTYNGNIFQTTLNRHIWQLFVDNNQMVMARWPNANFIDTSIYSLDTWASGIVDSVLGYPDGSYNGFELVDTSKFNLGSTGLDVTGAIGIMNVGSFKTFNREITSHNVNDNFFYYNSVPNNTYRDKHHNFYLEGKLELLDHANEWFYDTISKTLYLFPEDGQNPNGRIIKGKIQDYAININNSSHVTINNLSFFATTFSAKSSSDIIISNCNFSYPNCSKRILKDFLSAPKVSSLGQSGNVNKVNNSVIEKCLFEYTDGEALRVYGDNNRIENCYMQFIDYTVSELPFLMVGVYINGDSNRFLHNTVHHSSASAFIAPGTSPEFAYNEVYSTGSLQSDGSVYQGTAATVQNSNIHHNYIHDTPKYALRFDAPGGSPGQAGQYGKMHHNIAVRTNGIMVKGNHHYICHNTTFSSHKNGLIILDEDNSNDSSYIYNNFSEKMSSHRANQATIPGIHSNNWNGYNHPSTNFYTLIDTISYLPLINSSLIDSGVTIPTIPHQIYNTAPDIGALEFGIIPWLAGVNWNPIHYPWQQGCADSTACNYDSTVNINDPNLCIYPDSSFSAVTSCDSYTWSVNGVTYTSSVI
;
A
#
# COMPACT_ATOMS: atom_id res chain seq x y z
N MET A 1 -24.50 50.01 57.83
CA MET A 1 -24.26 48.56 57.72
C MET A 1 -25.35 47.98 56.82
N LYS A 2 -25.03 47.78 55.53
CA LYS A 2 -25.94 47.09 54.57
C LYS A 2 -25.31 45.72 54.34
N LYS A 3 -25.97 44.63 54.72
CA LYS A 3 -25.62 43.27 54.47
C LYS A 3 -26.03 42.96 53.01
N LEU A 4 -25.04 42.64 52.15
CA LEU A 4 -25.23 42.15 50.80
C LEU A 4 -25.38 40.61 50.87
N LEU A 5 -26.56 40.08 50.56
CA LEU A 5 -26.87 38.67 50.48
C LEU A 5 -26.49 38.17 49.09
N LEU A 6 -25.40 37.40 48.95
CA LEU A 6 -25.00 36.72 47.70
C LEU A 6 -25.80 35.44 47.58
N LEU A 7 -26.76 35.40 46.65
CA LEU A 7 -27.48 34.19 46.24
C LEU A 7 -26.60 33.40 45.23
N LEU A 8 -25.99 32.30 45.64
CA LEU A 8 -25.38 31.34 44.74
C LEU A 8 -26.46 30.53 44.00
N LEU A 9 -26.70 30.86 42.75
CA LEU A 9 -27.50 30.02 41.85
C LEU A 9 -26.58 28.87 41.39
N SER A 10 -26.73 27.67 42.00
CA SER A 10 -26.11 26.44 41.48
C SER A 10 -26.94 26.01 40.26
N VAL A 11 -26.42 26.28 39.06
CA VAL A 11 -26.93 25.71 37.81
C VAL A 11 -26.55 24.25 37.81
N PHE A 12 -27.48 23.37 38.13
CA PHE A 12 -27.37 21.94 37.88
C PHE A 12 -27.47 21.73 36.36
N PHE A 13 -26.31 21.57 35.65
CA PHE A 13 -26.31 20.93 34.35
C PHE A 13 -26.49 19.43 34.58
N PRO A 14 -27.58 18.83 34.09
CA PRO A 14 -27.67 17.38 34.10
C PRO A 14 -26.58 16.83 33.19
N VAL A 15 -25.56 16.21 33.77
CA VAL A 15 -24.63 15.38 33.02
C VAL A 15 -25.44 14.16 32.58
N PHE A 16 -25.94 14.17 31.38
CA PHE A 16 -26.44 12.96 30.75
C PHE A 16 -25.29 12.00 30.57
N MET A 17 -25.11 11.09 31.52
CA MET A 17 -24.28 9.92 31.30
C MET A 17 -25.04 9.04 30.29
N PHE A 18 -24.66 9.14 29.02
CA PHE A 18 -25.09 8.17 28.03
C PHE A 18 -24.45 6.83 28.42
N SER A 19 -25.26 5.86 28.76
CA SER A 19 -24.80 4.49 28.97
C SER A 19 -24.29 3.97 27.63
N GLN A 20 -23.04 3.57 27.58
CA GLN A 20 -22.47 2.88 26.43
C GLN A 20 -23.27 1.60 26.18
N THR A 21 -23.78 1.43 24.96
CA THR A 21 -24.53 0.24 24.55
C THR A 21 -23.70 -0.58 23.57
N ASN A 22 -23.70 -1.89 23.75
CA ASN A 22 -23.06 -2.84 22.86
C ASN A 22 -24.10 -3.50 21.98
N TYR A 23 -23.95 -3.38 20.68
CA TYR A 23 -24.76 -4.07 19.69
C TYR A 23 -23.95 -5.19 19.04
N TYR A 24 -24.60 -6.32 18.77
CA TYR A 24 -23.98 -7.51 18.21
C TYR A 24 -24.58 -7.83 16.85
N VAL A 25 -23.70 -8.19 15.92
CA VAL A 25 -24.06 -8.60 14.57
C VAL A 25 -23.47 -9.99 14.31
N ALA A 26 -24.28 -10.89 13.74
CA ALA A 26 -23.87 -12.23 13.34
C ALA A 26 -24.44 -12.59 11.97
N LEU A 27 -23.86 -13.60 11.32
CA LEU A 27 -24.43 -14.16 10.10
C LEU A 27 -25.82 -14.76 10.39
N GLU A 28 -26.68 -14.86 9.37
CA GLU A 28 -28.00 -15.49 9.50
C GLU A 28 -27.89 -16.94 9.96
N THR A 29 -26.87 -17.67 9.52
CA THR A 29 -26.54 -19.03 9.96
C THR A 29 -26.26 -19.13 11.46
N ASP A 30 -25.80 -18.03 12.06
CA ASP A 30 -25.41 -17.93 13.48
C ASP A 30 -26.44 -17.14 14.29
N GLY A 31 -27.66 -17.08 13.79
CA GLY A 31 -28.82 -16.50 14.47
C GLY A 31 -29.03 -15.00 14.24
N GLY A 32 -28.27 -14.38 13.33
CA GLY A 32 -28.45 -12.97 12.96
C GLY A 32 -29.77 -12.70 12.27
N ASN A 33 -30.55 -11.72 12.78
CA ASN A 33 -31.85 -11.36 12.23
C ASN A 33 -32.19 -9.89 12.48
N ASP A 34 -32.46 -9.13 11.44
CA ASP A 34 -32.77 -7.69 11.55
C ASP A 34 -34.20 -7.37 11.90
N SER A 35 -35.10 -8.33 11.74
CA SER A 35 -36.57 -8.15 11.99
C SER A 35 -37.01 -8.59 13.38
N LEU A 36 -36.39 -9.65 13.90
CA LEU A 36 -36.80 -10.29 15.13
C LEU A 36 -35.88 -10.01 16.31
N ASN A 37 -34.61 -9.71 16.05
CA ASN A 37 -33.59 -9.59 17.07
C ASN A 37 -33.43 -8.15 17.57
N THR A 38 -32.90 -8.03 18.78
CA THR A 38 -32.72 -6.75 19.50
C THR A 38 -31.29 -6.22 19.53
N GLY A 39 -30.34 -6.93 18.88
CA GLY A 39 -28.95 -6.56 18.81
C GLY A 39 -28.13 -6.92 20.06
N THR A 40 -28.64 -7.76 20.95
CA THR A 40 -27.88 -8.30 22.08
C THR A 40 -27.04 -9.51 21.65
N ILE A 41 -26.08 -9.93 22.48
CA ILE A 41 -25.22 -11.09 22.18
C ILE A 41 -26.02 -12.38 21.92
N ASN A 42 -27.13 -12.59 22.60
CA ASN A 42 -28.00 -13.75 22.43
C ASN A 42 -29.09 -13.55 21.36
N SER A 43 -29.19 -12.36 20.79
CA SER A 43 -30.22 -11.98 19.80
C SER A 43 -29.61 -10.94 18.83
N PRO A 44 -28.51 -11.31 18.08
CA PRO A 44 -27.74 -10.39 17.27
C PRO A 44 -28.48 -9.92 16.01
N PHE A 45 -28.22 -8.73 15.55
CA PHE A 45 -28.68 -8.29 14.23
C PHE A 45 -27.96 -9.08 13.13
N LYS A 46 -28.55 -9.13 11.93
CA LYS A 46 -27.92 -9.71 10.74
C LYS A 46 -26.96 -8.75 10.05
N THR A 47 -27.29 -7.45 10.07
CA THR A 47 -26.51 -6.44 9.36
C THR A 47 -25.96 -5.36 10.28
N ILE A 48 -24.75 -4.88 9.92
CA ILE A 48 -24.12 -3.77 10.63
C ILE A 48 -24.93 -2.49 10.46
N ASN A 49 -25.53 -2.26 9.28
CA ASN A 49 -26.42 -1.11 9.05
C ASN A 49 -27.60 -1.10 10.00
N LYS A 50 -28.13 -2.26 10.36
CA LYS A 50 -29.20 -2.37 11.37
C LYS A 50 -28.68 -1.93 12.75
N ALA A 51 -27.53 -2.43 13.18
CA ALA A 51 -26.90 -1.99 14.41
C ALA A 51 -26.66 -0.47 14.40
N LEU A 52 -26.07 0.07 13.34
CA LEU A 52 -25.84 1.51 13.16
C LEU A 52 -27.12 2.34 13.29
N SER A 53 -28.27 1.81 12.87
CA SER A 53 -29.54 2.54 12.99
C SER A 53 -29.98 2.79 14.44
N PHE A 54 -29.51 1.98 15.39
CA PHE A 54 -29.77 2.13 16.83
C PHE A 54 -28.64 2.83 17.59
N MET A 55 -27.40 2.77 17.08
CA MET A 55 -26.23 3.29 17.77
C MET A 55 -26.25 4.80 17.94
N ASN A 56 -25.95 5.22 19.16
CA ASN A 56 -25.71 6.59 19.57
C ASN A 56 -24.23 6.81 19.88
N SER A 57 -23.86 8.03 20.24
CA SER A 57 -22.49 8.38 20.63
C SER A 57 -22.06 7.55 21.86
N GLY A 58 -20.89 6.91 21.76
CA GLY A 58 -20.30 6.04 22.77
C GLY A 58 -20.58 4.55 22.56
N ASP A 59 -21.44 4.17 21.60
CA ASP A 59 -21.84 2.78 21.39
C ASP A 59 -20.79 1.99 20.57
N THR A 60 -20.78 0.68 20.79
CA THR A 60 -19.94 -0.28 20.07
C THR A 60 -20.76 -1.31 19.30
N CYS A 61 -20.42 -1.52 18.05
CA CYS A 61 -20.91 -2.64 17.22
C CYS A 61 -19.87 -3.77 17.24
N PHE A 62 -20.20 -4.87 17.88
CA PHE A 62 -19.43 -6.10 17.87
C PHE A 62 -19.90 -7.02 16.75
N ILE A 63 -18.95 -7.45 15.90
CA ILE A 63 -19.23 -8.35 14.78
C ILE A 63 -18.73 -9.74 15.16
N ARG A 64 -19.58 -10.76 15.02
CA ARG A 64 -19.22 -12.16 15.23
C ARG A 64 -18.44 -12.69 14.03
N SER A 65 -17.69 -13.77 14.26
CA SER A 65 -16.88 -14.45 13.23
C SER A 65 -17.64 -14.70 11.94
N GLY A 66 -16.99 -14.54 10.80
CA GLY A 66 -17.53 -14.91 9.49
C GLY A 66 -17.15 -13.97 8.36
N THR A 67 -17.64 -14.31 7.16
CA THR A 67 -17.46 -13.52 5.93
C THR A 67 -18.72 -12.74 5.61
N TYR A 68 -18.58 -11.43 5.51
CA TYR A 68 -19.68 -10.49 5.31
C TYR A 68 -19.64 -9.86 3.92
N HIS A 69 -20.72 -10.01 3.16
CA HIS A 69 -20.89 -9.40 1.83
C HIS A 69 -21.85 -8.21 1.92
N GLN A 70 -21.49 -7.22 2.71
CA GLN A 70 -22.32 -6.05 3.00
C GLN A 70 -21.63 -4.77 2.57
N GLU A 71 -22.43 -3.76 2.21
CA GLU A 71 -22.01 -2.38 2.20
C GLU A 71 -22.47 -1.70 3.49
N VAL A 72 -21.53 -1.25 4.29
CA VAL A 72 -21.77 -0.57 5.57
C VAL A 72 -21.71 0.92 5.36
N ILE A 73 -22.77 1.65 5.72
CA ILE A 73 -22.87 3.09 5.56
C ILE A 73 -22.88 3.76 6.94
N VAL A 74 -21.73 4.28 7.34
CA VAL A 74 -21.59 5.09 8.56
C VAL A 74 -21.81 6.55 8.19
N ASN A 75 -23.01 7.05 8.46
CA ASN A 75 -23.36 8.43 8.08
C ASN A 75 -23.90 9.22 9.27
N GLY A 76 -23.32 10.40 9.52
CA GLY A 76 -23.74 11.27 10.63
C GLY A 76 -23.50 10.66 12.02
N LYS A 77 -22.55 9.75 12.16
CA LYS A 77 -22.22 9.11 13.44
C LYS A 77 -21.08 9.84 14.14
N ASN A 78 -21.11 9.82 15.46
CA ASN A 78 -20.09 10.41 16.29
C ASN A 78 -19.74 9.47 17.44
N ASN A 79 -18.42 9.28 17.68
CA ASN A 79 -17.87 8.50 18.78
C ASN A 79 -18.46 7.08 18.86
N ILE A 80 -18.25 6.30 17.77
CA ILE A 80 -18.67 4.89 17.71
C ILE A 80 -17.50 3.98 17.36
N VAL A 81 -17.60 2.72 17.77
CA VAL A 81 -16.62 1.67 17.47
C VAL A 81 -17.27 0.53 16.70
N ILE A 82 -16.61 0.05 15.64
CA ILE A 82 -16.98 -1.15 14.90
C ILE A 82 -15.78 -2.10 14.97
N THR A 83 -15.96 -3.27 15.58
CA THR A 83 -14.85 -4.21 15.86
C THR A 83 -15.38 -5.65 15.98
N PRO A 84 -14.55 -6.68 15.78
CA PRO A 84 -14.93 -8.06 16.10
C PRO A 84 -15.20 -8.26 17.58
N TYR A 85 -16.10 -9.16 17.89
CA TYR A 85 -16.30 -9.63 19.26
C TYR A 85 -15.15 -10.56 19.66
N ASN A 86 -14.54 -10.33 20.82
CA ASN A 86 -13.45 -11.14 21.38
C ASN A 86 -12.30 -11.47 20.38
N ASN A 87 -11.99 -10.55 19.45
CA ASN A 87 -11.01 -10.77 18.39
C ASN A 87 -11.35 -11.94 17.44
N GLU A 88 -12.61 -12.31 17.32
CA GLU A 88 -13.06 -13.28 16.32
C GLU A 88 -12.65 -12.82 14.90
N PHE A 89 -12.37 -13.75 14.00
CA PHE A 89 -12.00 -13.39 12.63
C PHE A 89 -13.23 -12.91 11.84
N VAL A 90 -13.18 -11.66 11.38
CA VAL A 90 -14.24 -11.03 10.57
C VAL A 90 -13.63 -10.55 9.24
N CYS A 91 -14.18 -11.06 8.14
CA CYS A 91 -13.77 -10.66 6.80
C CYS A 91 -14.92 -10.00 6.04
N PHE A 92 -14.70 -8.81 5.51
CA PHE A 92 -15.55 -8.22 4.47
C PHE A 92 -15.04 -8.67 3.10
N GLU A 93 -15.92 -9.29 2.33
CA GLU A 93 -15.56 -9.82 1.02
C GLU A 93 -16.35 -9.12 -0.09
N GLY A 94 -15.62 -8.48 -1.02
CA GLY A 94 -16.20 -7.74 -2.15
C GLY A 94 -16.45 -8.59 -3.40
N THR A 95 -16.40 -9.92 -3.28
CA THR A 95 -16.61 -10.84 -4.39
C THR A 95 -17.95 -11.54 -4.34
N GLN A 96 -18.32 -12.18 -5.44
CA GLN A 96 -19.39 -13.16 -5.51
C GLN A 96 -18.83 -14.47 -6.07
N GLN A 97 -19.21 -15.58 -5.44
CA GLN A 97 -18.90 -16.90 -5.95
C GLN A 97 -19.63 -17.17 -7.27
N ILE A 98 -18.92 -17.73 -8.25
CA ILE A 98 -19.44 -18.12 -9.55
C ILE A 98 -19.78 -19.61 -9.49
N THR A 99 -21.06 -19.93 -9.44
CA THR A 99 -21.59 -21.29 -9.28
C THR A 99 -22.15 -21.86 -10.60
N SER A 100 -22.09 -21.10 -11.69
CA SER A 100 -22.54 -21.55 -13.01
C SER A 100 -21.62 -22.65 -13.54
N ASN A 101 -22.19 -23.60 -14.28
CA ASN A 101 -21.40 -24.66 -14.90
C ASN A 101 -20.49 -24.14 -15.99
N TRP A 102 -19.26 -24.65 -15.99
CA TRP A 102 -18.27 -24.38 -17.00
C TRP A 102 -18.29 -25.44 -18.10
N THR A 103 -18.17 -24.99 -19.32
CA THR A 103 -18.05 -25.82 -20.51
C THR A 103 -16.76 -25.49 -21.25
N THR A 104 -16.20 -26.47 -21.96
CA THR A 104 -15.01 -26.23 -22.79
C THR A 104 -15.35 -25.25 -23.91
N TYR A 105 -14.54 -24.21 -24.07
CA TYR A 105 -14.56 -23.28 -25.19
C TYR A 105 -13.62 -23.77 -26.30
N ASN A 106 -12.32 -23.86 -25.99
CA ASN A 106 -11.30 -24.32 -26.90
C ASN A 106 -10.09 -24.85 -26.15
N GLY A 107 -9.67 -26.08 -26.36
CA GLY A 107 -8.54 -26.68 -25.67
C GLY A 107 -8.70 -26.62 -24.14
N ASN A 108 -7.77 -25.96 -23.48
CA ASN A 108 -7.75 -25.79 -22.03
C ASN A 108 -8.50 -24.51 -21.55
N ILE A 109 -9.19 -23.83 -22.45
CA ILE A 109 -10.01 -22.66 -22.12
C ILE A 109 -11.45 -23.10 -21.91
N PHE A 110 -12.01 -22.65 -20.78
CA PHE A 110 -13.38 -22.93 -20.38
C PHE A 110 -14.20 -21.66 -20.33
N GLN A 111 -15.51 -21.78 -20.47
CA GLN A 111 -16.42 -20.64 -20.45
C GLN A 111 -17.64 -20.88 -19.58
N THR A 112 -18.19 -19.80 -19.04
CA THR A 112 -19.47 -19.77 -18.34
C THR A 112 -20.16 -18.41 -18.51
N THR A 113 -21.47 -18.33 -18.29
CA THR A 113 -22.22 -17.06 -18.35
C THR A 113 -22.47 -16.50 -16.97
N LEU A 114 -22.29 -15.19 -16.81
CA LEU A 114 -22.51 -14.48 -15.55
C LEU A 114 -23.86 -13.72 -15.57
N ASN A 115 -24.45 -13.55 -14.39
CA ASN A 115 -25.65 -12.73 -14.22
C ASN A 115 -25.35 -11.26 -13.92
N ARG A 116 -24.10 -10.94 -13.60
CA ARG A 116 -23.60 -9.57 -13.33
C ARG A 116 -22.16 -9.38 -13.79
N HIS A 117 -21.74 -8.12 -13.92
CA HIS A 117 -20.38 -7.78 -14.28
C HIS A 117 -19.42 -8.02 -13.12
N ILE A 118 -18.22 -8.48 -13.48
CA ILE A 118 -17.05 -8.59 -12.58
C ILE A 118 -15.88 -7.85 -13.22
N TRP A 119 -14.90 -7.41 -12.40
CA TRP A 119 -13.72 -6.73 -12.91
C TRP A 119 -12.39 -7.23 -12.33
N GLN A 120 -12.44 -8.29 -11.50
CA GLN A 120 -11.30 -9.05 -11.02
C GLN A 120 -11.74 -10.48 -10.77
N LEU A 121 -10.89 -11.46 -11.05
CA LEU A 121 -11.22 -12.89 -10.92
C LEU A 121 -10.22 -13.58 -9.99
N PHE A 122 -10.74 -14.47 -9.15
CA PHE A 122 -9.97 -15.33 -8.25
C PHE A 122 -10.39 -16.78 -8.45
N VAL A 123 -9.41 -17.68 -8.49
CA VAL A 123 -9.61 -19.14 -8.53
C VAL A 123 -8.82 -19.74 -7.38
N ASP A 124 -9.50 -20.47 -6.49
CA ASP A 124 -8.93 -21.07 -5.28
C ASP A 124 -8.09 -20.07 -4.46
N ASN A 125 -8.63 -18.84 -4.31
CA ASN A 125 -8.04 -17.69 -3.64
C ASN A 125 -6.85 -17.02 -4.36
N ASN A 126 -6.41 -17.49 -5.52
CA ASN A 126 -5.36 -16.87 -6.31
C ASN A 126 -5.97 -15.88 -7.32
N GLN A 127 -5.40 -14.68 -7.42
CA GLN A 127 -5.79 -13.72 -8.44
C GLN A 127 -5.38 -14.22 -9.83
N MET A 128 -6.32 -14.14 -10.77
CA MET A 128 -6.08 -14.44 -12.18
C MET A 128 -5.65 -13.19 -12.93
N VAL A 129 -4.79 -13.35 -13.92
CA VAL A 129 -4.32 -12.27 -14.80
C VAL A 129 -5.35 -12.06 -15.93
N MET A 130 -5.71 -10.81 -16.22
CA MET A 130 -6.47 -10.51 -17.43
C MET A 130 -5.66 -10.95 -18.66
N ALA A 131 -6.28 -11.70 -19.59
CA ALA A 131 -5.62 -12.18 -20.80
C ALA A 131 -4.77 -11.08 -21.44
N ARG A 132 -3.47 -11.31 -21.59
CA ARG A 132 -2.50 -10.25 -21.97
C ARG A 132 -1.39 -10.75 -22.89
N TRP A 133 -0.79 -9.82 -23.60
CA TRP A 133 0.45 -10.01 -24.37
C TRP A 133 1.43 -8.86 -24.09
N PRO A 134 2.71 -9.11 -23.77
CA PRO A 134 3.31 -10.41 -23.44
C PRO A 134 2.76 -10.98 -22.14
N ASN A 135 2.86 -12.31 -21.96
CA ASN A 135 2.33 -13.01 -20.79
C ASN A 135 3.11 -12.67 -19.52
N ALA A 136 2.41 -12.65 -18.38
CA ALA A 136 2.95 -12.47 -17.04
C ALA A 136 2.04 -13.16 -16.01
N ASN A 137 2.56 -13.40 -14.81
CA ASN A 137 1.81 -14.11 -13.78
C ASN A 137 2.01 -13.48 -12.39
N PHE A 138 1.01 -13.63 -11.52
CA PHE A 138 1.13 -13.25 -10.10
C PHE A 138 1.92 -14.28 -9.29
N ILE A 139 1.85 -15.57 -9.64
CA ILE A 139 2.46 -16.67 -8.89
C ILE A 139 3.98 -16.56 -8.89
N ASP A 140 4.58 -16.24 -10.03
CA ASP A 140 6.03 -16.07 -10.20
C ASP A 140 6.47 -14.60 -10.05
N THR A 141 5.55 -13.72 -9.68
CA THR A 141 5.74 -12.26 -9.54
C THR A 141 6.19 -11.52 -10.81
N SER A 142 6.19 -12.19 -11.96
CA SER A 142 6.61 -11.60 -13.25
C SER A 142 5.72 -10.42 -13.68
N ILE A 143 4.51 -10.33 -13.16
CA ILE A 143 3.61 -9.18 -13.36
C ILE A 143 4.22 -7.84 -12.90
N TYR A 144 5.19 -7.88 -11.96
CA TYR A 144 5.89 -6.71 -11.43
C TYR A 144 7.23 -6.44 -12.15
N SER A 145 7.53 -7.14 -13.24
CA SER A 145 8.77 -7.00 -14.00
C SER A 145 8.54 -6.35 -15.35
N LEU A 146 9.37 -5.37 -15.70
CA LEU A 146 9.44 -4.82 -17.07
C LEU A 146 9.89 -5.87 -18.10
N ASP A 147 10.44 -7.01 -17.69
CA ASP A 147 10.81 -8.09 -18.59
C ASP A 147 9.60 -8.71 -19.30
N THR A 148 8.41 -8.56 -18.74
CA THR A 148 7.14 -8.98 -19.32
C THR A 148 6.37 -7.85 -20.02
N TRP A 149 7.03 -6.71 -20.27
CA TRP A 149 6.50 -5.62 -21.07
C TRP A 149 7.21 -5.60 -22.43
N ALA A 150 6.47 -5.37 -23.50
CA ALA A 150 7.04 -5.06 -24.80
C ALA A 150 7.61 -3.65 -24.81
N SER A 151 8.57 -3.40 -25.69
CA SER A 151 9.14 -2.08 -25.92
C SER A 151 8.65 -1.52 -27.25
N GLY A 152 8.44 -0.22 -27.29
CA GLY A 152 8.26 0.52 -28.52
C GLY A 152 9.54 1.21 -28.97
N ILE A 153 9.63 1.52 -30.26
CA ILE A 153 10.71 2.31 -30.81
C ILE A 153 10.44 3.78 -30.49
N VAL A 154 11.37 4.41 -29.76
CA VAL A 154 11.28 5.83 -29.42
C VAL A 154 11.33 6.69 -30.68
N ASP A 155 10.35 7.55 -30.88
CA ASP A 155 9.98 8.15 -32.15
C ASP A 155 10.75 9.44 -32.52
N SER A 156 12.03 9.53 -32.22
CA SER A 156 12.87 10.62 -32.74
C SER A 156 13.13 10.54 -34.25
N VAL A 157 12.85 9.38 -34.88
CA VAL A 157 13.21 9.08 -36.25
C VAL A 157 12.05 9.25 -37.25
N LEU A 158 10.81 9.13 -36.79
CA LEU A 158 9.64 9.13 -37.69
C LEU A 158 9.01 10.52 -37.90
N GLY A 159 9.61 11.58 -37.36
CA GLY A 159 9.29 12.96 -37.75
C GLY A 159 7.83 13.35 -37.52
N TYR A 160 7.19 12.87 -36.45
CA TYR A 160 5.87 13.36 -36.09
C TYR A 160 5.97 14.83 -35.69
N PRO A 161 5.38 15.72 -36.50
CA PRO A 161 5.40 17.13 -36.18
C PRO A 161 4.59 17.38 -34.92
N ASP A 162 5.02 18.29 -34.11
CA ASP A 162 4.30 18.98 -33.05
C ASP A 162 4.19 18.36 -31.64
N GLY A 163 4.86 17.28 -31.34
CA GLY A 163 4.83 16.75 -29.96
C GLY A 163 3.47 16.22 -29.50
N SER A 164 2.44 16.16 -30.36
CA SER A 164 1.21 15.45 -30.06
C SER A 164 1.38 13.97 -30.35
N TYR A 165 0.91 13.12 -29.41
CA TYR A 165 0.86 11.67 -29.65
C TYR A 165 -0.28 11.36 -30.58
N ASN A 166 0.03 11.01 -31.80
CA ASN A 166 -0.99 10.64 -32.80
C ASN A 166 -1.59 9.26 -32.55
N GLY A 167 -1.31 8.62 -31.39
CA GLY A 167 -1.86 7.31 -31.09
C GLY A 167 -1.31 6.20 -31.98
N PHE A 168 0.00 6.19 -32.18
CA PHE A 168 0.71 5.16 -32.94
C PHE A 168 1.86 4.58 -32.12
N GLU A 169 2.02 3.25 -32.14
CA GLU A 169 3.14 2.57 -31.50
C GLU A 169 3.79 1.60 -32.47
N LEU A 170 5.10 1.71 -32.64
CA LEU A 170 5.93 0.78 -33.39
C LEU A 170 6.69 -0.13 -32.40
N VAL A 171 6.44 -1.42 -32.50
CA VAL A 171 7.01 -2.43 -31.58
C VAL A 171 8.48 -2.66 -31.88
N ASP A 172 9.34 -2.62 -30.87
CA ASP A 172 10.71 -3.09 -30.95
C ASP A 172 10.71 -4.63 -30.92
N THR A 173 11.00 -5.22 -32.06
CA THR A 173 10.96 -6.68 -32.26
C THR A 173 12.15 -7.41 -31.67
N SER A 174 13.12 -6.71 -31.07
CA SER A 174 14.29 -7.33 -30.44
C SER A 174 13.94 -8.13 -29.19
N LYS A 175 12.87 -7.74 -28.49
CA LYS A 175 12.39 -8.38 -27.26
C LYS A 175 11.13 -9.19 -27.48
N PHE A 176 10.09 -8.57 -28.07
CA PHE A 176 8.82 -9.21 -28.40
C PHE A 176 8.39 -8.82 -29.81
N ASN A 177 7.93 -9.78 -30.60
CA ASN A 177 7.53 -9.57 -31.99
C ASN A 177 6.02 -9.79 -32.14
N LEU A 178 5.23 -8.72 -32.13
CA LEU A 178 3.78 -8.77 -32.25
C LEU A 178 3.34 -9.38 -33.61
N GLY A 179 3.97 -8.96 -34.70
CA GLY A 179 3.63 -9.43 -36.04
C GLY A 179 3.85 -10.94 -36.25
N SER A 180 4.74 -11.57 -35.46
CA SER A 180 4.94 -13.02 -35.54
C SER A 180 3.90 -13.85 -34.77
N THR A 181 3.05 -13.21 -33.95
CA THR A 181 2.05 -13.91 -33.14
C THR A 181 0.82 -14.35 -33.93
N GLY A 182 0.54 -13.71 -35.08
CA GLY A 182 -0.70 -13.92 -35.84
C GLY A 182 -1.95 -13.33 -35.17
N LEU A 183 -1.81 -12.56 -34.09
CA LEU A 183 -2.91 -11.94 -33.36
C LEU A 183 -3.41 -10.66 -34.05
N ASP A 184 -4.71 -10.44 -34.04
CA ASP A 184 -5.29 -9.10 -34.22
C ASP A 184 -5.58 -8.50 -32.87
N VAL A 185 -4.89 -7.42 -32.51
CA VAL A 185 -5.04 -6.75 -31.21
C VAL A 185 -6.00 -5.56 -31.24
N THR A 186 -6.72 -5.34 -32.35
CA THR A 186 -7.77 -4.30 -32.41
C THR A 186 -8.82 -4.55 -31.35
N GLY A 187 -9.14 -3.53 -30.54
CA GLY A 187 -10.08 -3.61 -29.42
C GLY A 187 -9.45 -4.10 -28.08
N ALA A 188 -8.18 -4.50 -28.08
CA ALA A 188 -7.44 -4.74 -26.84
C ALA A 188 -7.19 -3.42 -26.08
N ILE A 189 -6.82 -3.52 -24.84
CA ILE A 189 -6.43 -2.38 -23.97
C ILE A 189 -4.91 -2.30 -23.94
N GLY A 190 -4.35 -1.20 -24.41
CA GLY A 190 -2.93 -0.90 -24.24
C GLY A 190 -2.68 -0.21 -22.89
N ILE A 191 -1.83 -0.79 -22.07
CA ILE A 191 -1.24 -0.14 -20.88
C ILE A 191 0.13 0.35 -21.30
N MET A 192 0.27 1.66 -21.47
CA MET A 192 1.35 2.25 -22.23
C MET A 192 2.12 3.26 -21.39
N ASN A 193 3.31 2.89 -20.91
CA ASN A 193 4.27 3.81 -20.30
C ASN A 193 5.10 4.50 -21.39
N VAL A 194 4.52 5.53 -21.97
CA VAL A 194 5.13 6.33 -23.05
C VAL A 194 5.62 7.65 -22.49
N GLY A 195 6.88 7.65 -22.08
CA GLY A 195 7.54 8.77 -21.42
C GLY A 195 8.15 8.37 -20.07
N SER A 196 8.56 9.33 -19.23
CA SER A 196 9.30 9.01 -17.99
C SER A 196 8.41 8.36 -16.91
N PHE A 197 7.39 9.06 -16.47
CA PHE A 197 6.60 8.72 -15.28
C PHE A 197 5.09 8.71 -15.58
N LYS A 198 4.71 8.53 -16.85
CA LYS A 198 3.32 8.54 -17.30
C LYS A 198 2.97 7.22 -17.96
N THR A 199 1.90 6.61 -17.49
CA THR A 199 1.26 5.45 -18.12
C THR A 199 -0.15 5.82 -18.53
N PHE A 200 -0.59 5.36 -19.69
CA PHE A 200 -1.87 5.66 -20.28
C PHE A 200 -2.62 4.38 -20.63
N ASN A 201 -3.90 4.33 -20.37
CA ASN A 201 -4.77 3.24 -20.75
C ASN A 201 -5.55 3.64 -22.01
N ARG A 202 -5.37 2.92 -23.12
CA ARG A 202 -6.05 3.24 -24.38
C ARG A 202 -6.53 1.99 -25.05
N GLU A 203 -7.68 2.09 -25.71
CA GLU A 203 -8.13 1.06 -26.64
C GLU A 203 -7.28 1.08 -27.90
N ILE A 204 -6.88 -0.08 -28.37
CA ILE A 204 -6.23 -0.25 -29.67
C ILE A 204 -7.28 -0.11 -30.75
N THR A 205 -7.20 0.97 -31.52
CA THR A 205 -8.24 1.33 -32.50
C THR A 205 -8.09 0.63 -33.83
N SER A 206 -6.86 0.22 -34.18
CA SER A 206 -6.57 -0.50 -35.43
C SER A 206 -5.24 -1.23 -35.35
N HIS A 207 -5.23 -2.47 -35.87
CA HIS A 207 -4.05 -3.30 -36.08
C HIS A 207 -4.31 -4.26 -37.22
N ASN A 208 -3.33 -4.54 -38.09
CA ASN A 208 -3.42 -5.62 -39.06
C ASN A 208 -2.58 -6.80 -38.56
N VAL A 209 -3.12 -8.00 -38.73
CA VAL A 209 -2.39 -9.24 -38.41
C VAL A 209 -1.05 -9.26 -39.16
N ASN A 210 0.01 -9.65 -38.49
CA ASN A 210 1.42 -9.64 -38.92
C ASN A 210 2.12 -8.28 -38.93
N ASP A 211 1.48 -7.17 -38.58
CA ASP A 211 2.14 -5.89 -38.39
C ASP A 211 2.82 -5.80 -37.02
N ASN A 212 3.94 -5.10 -36.96
CA ASN A 212 4.60 -4.76 -35.70
C ASN A 212 4.31 -3.29 -35.31
N PHE A 213 3.12 -2.81 -35.60
CA PHE A 213 2.64 -1.50 -35.17
C PHE A 213 1.13 -1.52 -35.02
N PHE A 214 0.62 -0.62 -34.17
CA PHE A 214 -0.81 -0.46 -33.94
C PHE A 214 -1.16 1.01 -33.68
N TYR A 215 -2.46 1.32 -33.79
CA TYR A 215 -3.00 2.64 -33.49
C TYR A 215 -3.88 2.61 -32.26
N TYR A 216 -3.88 3.72 -31.52
CA TYR A 216 -4.68 3.90 -30.32
C TYR A 216 -5.14 5.35 -30.18
N ASN A 217 -6.09 5.64 -29.27
CA ASN A 217 -6.53 7.01 -29.02
C ASN A 217 -5.38 7.84 -28.43
N SER A 218 -5.17 9.05 -28.95
CA SER A 218 -4.07 9.93 -28.56
C SER A 218 -4.00 10.16 -27.05
N VAL A 219 -2.78 10.36 -26.56
CA VAL A 219 -2.51 10.66 -25.16
C VAL A 219 -2.03 12.12 -25.04
N PRO A 220 -2.17 12.76 -23.86
CA PRO A 220 -1.64 14.09 -23.62
C PRO A 220 -0.15 14.19 -23.89
N ASN A 221 0.31 15.33 -24.40
CA ASN A 221 1.72 15.57 -24.63
C ASN A 221 2.53 15.38 -23.35
N ASN A 222 3.60 14.61 -23.44
CA ASN A 222 4.53 14.37 -22.35
C ASN A 222 5.95 14.78 -22.82
N THR A 223 6.56 15.76 -22.16
CA THR A 223 7.88 16.32 -22.53
C THR A 223 9.03 15.32 -22.45
N TYR A 224 8.83 14.15 -21.84
CA TYR A 224 9.86 13.11 -21.67
C TYR A 224 9.61 11.85 -22.49
N ARG A 225 8.78 11.93 -23.47
CA ARG A 225 8.27 10.83 -24.27
C ARG A 225 9.33 10.10 -25.13
N ASP A 226 10.39 10.81 -25.47
CA ASP A 226 11.55 10.32 -26.19
C ASP A 226 12.49 9.42 -25.35
N LYS A 227 12.22 9.25 -24.07
CA LYS A 227 13.10 8.47 -23.18
C LYS A 227 12.85 6.98 -23.24
N HIS A 228 11.61 6.53 -23.24
CA HIS A 228 11.23 5.11 -23.35
C HIS A 228 9.76 4.95 -23.68
N HIS A 229 9.47 3.83 -24.33
CA HIS A 229 8.13 3.32 -24.56
C HIS A 229 8.10 1.86 -24.09
N ASN A 230 7.33 1.58 -23.06
CA ASN A 230 7.07 0.23 -22.57
C ASN A 230 5.56 0.02 -22.51
N PHE A 231 5.10 -1.13 -22.94
CA PHE A 231 3.67 -1.42 -22.95
C PHE A 231 3.37 -2.91 -22.85
N TYR A 232 2.15 -3.23 -22.51
CA TYR A 232 1.53 -4.51 -22.74
C TYR A 232 0.09 -4.32 -23.20
N LEU A 233 -0.47 -5.35 -23.80
CA LEU A 233 -1.85 -5.37 -24.30
C LEU A 233 -2.65 -6.35 -23.47
N GLU A 234 -3.91 -6.02 -23.11
CA GLU A 234 -4.77 -6.90 -22.31
C GLU A 234 -6.24 -6.83 -22.71
N GLY A 235 -7.08 -7.69 -22.13
CA GLY A 235 -8.53 -7.56 -22.18
C GLY A 235 -9.16 -7.89 -23.55
N LYS A 236 -8.60 -8.86 -24.26
CA LYS A 236 -9.16 -9.42 -25.48
C LYS A 236 -9.11 -10.95 -25.46
N LEU A 237 -10.10 -11.63 -26.02
CA LEU A 237 -10.20 -13.09 -25.99
C LEU A 237 -9.04 -13.77 -26.73
N GLU A 238 -8.57 -13.20 -27.83
CA GLU A 238 -7.46 -13.72 -28.62
C GLU A 238 -6.12 -13.69 -27.88
N LEU A 239 -6.00 -12.92 -26.78
CA LEU A 239 -4.83 -12.89 -25.91
C LEU A 239 -4.89 -13.95 -24.79
N LEU A 240 -6.00 -14.72 -24.70
CA LEU A 240 -6.16 -15.77 -23.70
C LEU A 240 -5.46 -17.04 -24.16
N ASP A 241 -4.15 -17.10 -23.96
CA ASP A 241 -3.31 -18.19 -24.48
C ASP A 241 -2.41 -18.83 -23.40
N HIS A 242 -2.44 -18.33 -22.18
CA HIS A 242 -1.60 -18.81 -21.08
C HIS A 242 -2.42 -19.18 -19.84
N ALA A 243 -1.92 -20.18 -19.08
CA ALA A 243 -2.54 -20.59 -17.83
C ALA A 243 -2.61 -19.43 -16.82
N ASN A 244 -3.63 -19.42 -15.98
CA ASN A 244 -3.96 -18.36 -15.01
C ASN A 244 -4.47 -17.04 -15.64
N GLU A 245 -4.84 -17.07 -16.91
CA GLU A 245 -5.46 -15.93 -17.57
C GLU A 245 -6.97 -16.06 -17.68
N TRP A 246 -7.65 -14.91 -17.75
CA TRP A 246 -9.08 -14.82 -17.94
C TRP A 246 -9.47 -13.65 -18.83
N PHE A 247 -10.64 -13.78 -19.48
CA PHE A 247 -11.27 -12.71 -20.24
C PHE A 247 -12.78 -12.67 -19.97
N TYR A 248 -13.36 -11.49 -19.96
CA TYR A 248 -14.79 -11.30 -19.77
C TYR A 248 -15.39 -10.45 -20.89
N ASP A 249 -16.27 -11.05 -21.69
CA ASP A 249 -17.08 -10.33 -22.66
C ASP A 249 -18.28 -9.68 -21.99
N THR A 250 -18.26 -8.36 -21.92
CA THR A 250 -19.30 -7.55 -21.25
C THR A 250 -20.63 -7.55 -21.98
N ILE A 251 -20.65 -7.85 -23.29
CA ILE A 251 -21.86 -7.86 -24.13
C ILE A 251 -22.60 -9.16 -23.94
N SER A 252 -21.95 -10.29 -24.18
CA SER A 252 -22.53 -11.62 -23.99
C SER A 252 -22.57 -12.05 -22.51
N LYS A 253 -21.87 -11.34 -21.63
CA LYS A 253 -21.64 -11.70 -20.22
C LYS A 253 -20.97 -13.07 -20.07
N THR A 254 -20.14 -13.45 -21.02
CA THR A 254 -19.42 -14.71 -21.00
C THR A 254 -18.04 -14.50 -20.40
N LEU A 255 -17.74 -15.32 -19.40
CA LEU A 255 -16.45 -15.40 -18.74
C LEU A 255 -15.66 -16.57 -19.32
N TYR A 256 -14.42 -16.31 -19.71
CA TYR A 256 -13.47 -17.29 -20.20
C TYR A 256 -12.31 -17.39 -19.24
N LEU A 257 -11.83 -18.60 -19.01
CA LEU A 257 -10.75 -18.90 -18.05
C LEU A 257 -9.86 -20.00 -18.63
N PHE A 258 -8.55 -19.79 -18.54
CA PHE A 258 -7.54 -20.83 -18.72
C PHE A 258 -6.99 -21.19 -17.32
N PRO A 259 -7.49 -22.25 -16.66
CA PRO A 259 -7.03 -22.65 -15.33
C PRO A 259 -5.55 -23.06 -15.33
N GLU A 260 -4.88 -22.94 -14.18
CA GLU A 260 -3.47 -23.27 -14.00
C GLU A 260 -3.11 -24.68 -14.48
N ASP A 261 -3.95 -25.66 -14.16
CA ASP A 261 -3.77 -27.07 -14.49
C ASP A 261 -4.38 -27.47 -15.84
N GLY A 262 -5.01 -26.51 -16.55
CA GLY A 262 -5.73 -26.77 -17.82
C GLY A 262 -6.94 -27.70 -17.69
N GLN A 263 -7.45 -27.95 -16.47
CA GLN A 263 -8.58 -28.82 -16.22
C GLN A 263 -9.88 -28.02 -16.07
N ASN A 264 -11.01 -28.71 -16.30
CA ASN A 264 -12.32 -28.09 -16.13
C ASN A 264 -12.50 -27.53 -14.72
N PRO A 265 -12.83 -26.23 -14.58
CA PRO A 265 -12.90 -25.57 -13.28
C PRO A 265 -14.16 -25.87 -12.46
N ASN A 266 -15.05 -26.75 -12.91
CA ASN A 266 -16.20 -27.18 -12.13
C ASN A 266 -15.74 -27.81 -10.80
N GLY A 267 -16.32 -27.37 -9.68
CA GLY A 267 -15.96 -27.82 -8.34
C GLY A 267 -14.84 -27.02 -7.67
N ARG A 268 -14.18 -26.08 -8.38
CA ARG A 268 -13.23 -25.12 -7.79
C ARG A 268 -13.96 -23.90 -7.19
N ILE A 269 -13.30 -23.21 -6.29
CA ILE A 269 -13.79 -21.96 -5.71
C ILE A 269 -13.42 -20.83 -6.66
N ILE A 270 -14.41 -20.32 -7.41
CA ILE A 270 -14.21 -19.22 -8.36
C ILE A 270 -15.01 -18.02 -7.89
N LYS A 271 -14.36 -16.87 -7.77
CA LYS A 271 -14.96 -15.64 -7.25
C LYS A 271 -14.66 -14.46 -8.16
N GLY A 272 -15.67 -13.64 -8.44
CA GLY A 272 -15.52 -12.38 -9.19
C GLY A 272 -15.76 -11.17 -8.30
N LYS A 273 -14.91 -10.16 -8.38
CA LYS A 273 -15.09 -8.87 -7.66
C LYS A 273 -16.30 -8.12 -8.22
N ILE A 274 -17.17 -7.68 -7.31
CA ILE A 274 -18.43 -6.98 -7.60
C ILE A 274 -18.66 -5.72 -6.76
N GLN A 275 -17.75 -5.42 -5.83
CA GLN A 275 -17.91 -4.32 -4.87
C GLN A 275 -16.58 -3.59 -4.67
N ASP A 276 -16.61 -2.25 -4.70
CA ASP A 276 -15.44 -1.44 -4.42
C ASP A 276 -15.26 -1.21 -2.91
N TYR A 277 -16.30 -0.73 -2.23
CA TYR A 277 -16.23 -0.36 -0.82
C TYR A 277 -17.16 -1.21 0.06
N ALA A 278 -16.60 -1.84 1.07
CA ALA A 278 -17.37 -2.49 2.13
C ALA A 278 -17.82 -1.49 3.19
N ILE A 279 -17.02 -0.46 3.48
CA ILE A 279 -17.35 0.56 4.49
C ILE A 279 -17.24 1.95 3.89
N ASN A 280 -18.32 2.71 3.97
CA ASN A 280 -18.39 4.11 3.57
C ASN A 280 -18.68 4.99 4.81
N ILE A 281 -17.75 5.86 5.18
CA ILE A 281 -17.85 6.78 6.32
C ILE A 281 -18.13 8.18 5.80
N ASN A 282 -19.27 8.75 6.14
CA ASN A 282 -19.69 10.05 5.64
C ASN A 282 -20.17 10.95 6.78
N ASN A 283 -19.82 12.23 6.75
CA ASN A 283 -20.31 13.25 7.70
C ASN A 283 -20.22 12.80 9.16
N SER A 284 -19.13 12.12 9.52
CA SER A 284 -18.98 11.44 10.81
C SER A 284 -17.70 11.87 11.52
N SER A 285 -17.65 11.70 12.83
CA SER A 285 -16.46 12.02 13.61
C SER A 285 -16.22 11.00 14.72
N HIS A 286 -14.93 10.83 15.11
CA HIS A 286 -14.55 9.90 16.19
C HIS A 286 -15.09 8.47 15.93
N VAL A 287 -14.96 7.98 14.68
CA VAL A 287 -15.33 6.61 14.30
C VAL A 287 -14.10 5.73 14.29
N THR A 288 -14.16 4.64 15.02
CA THR A 288 -13.09 3.64 15.05
C THR A 288 -13.53 2.37 14.33
N ILE A 289 -12.73 1.96 13.34
CA ILE A 289 -12.80 0.65 12.67
C ILE A 289 -11.56 -0.12 13.09
N ASN A 290 -11.73 -1.25 13.75
CA ASN A 290 -10.60 -1.98 14.32
C ASN A 290 -10.67 -3.48 14.05
N ASN A 291 -9.50 -4.08 13.78
CA ASN A 291 -9.28 -5.53 13.70
C ASN A 291 -10.19 -6.26 12.69
N LEU A 292 -10.38 -5.68 11.50
CA LEU A 292 -11.18 -6.22 10.41
C LEU A 292 -10.30 -6.59 9.22
N SER A 293 -10.67 -7.68 8.52
CA SER A 293 -10.04 -8.08 7.27
C SER A 293 -10.95 -7.75 6.07
N PHE A 294 -10.34 -7.35 4.96
CA PHE A 294 -11.02 -6.98 3.72
C PHE A 294 -10.39 -7.73 2.55
N PHE A 295 -11.20 -8.51 1.85
CA PHE A 295 -10.81 -9.23 0.64
C PHE A 295 -11.54 -8.67 -0.58
N ALA A 296 -10.78 -8.23 -1.58
CA ALA A 296 -11.30 -7.66 -2.82
C ALA A 296 -12.27 -6.48 -2.61
N THR A 297 -12.14 -5.75 -1.51
CA THR A 297 -12.93 -4.56 -1.16
C THR A 297 -12.15 -3.72 -0.16
N THR A 298 -12.62 -2.49 0.12
CA THR A 298 -11.93 -1.59 1.03
C THR A 298 -12.90 -0.61 1.70
N PHE A 299 -12.37 0.50 2.24
CA PHE A 299 -13.14 1.58 2.85
C PHE A 299 -12.98 2.92 2.11
N SER A 300 -13.94 3.80 2.30
CA SER A 300 -13.86 5.21 1.91
C SER A 300 -14.43 6.08 3.01
N ALA A 301 -13.75 7.18 3.32
CA ALA A 301 -14.25 8.21 4.22
C ALA A 301 -14.30 9.57 3.50
N LYS A 302 -15.30 10.40 3.82
CA LYS A 302 -15.39 11.78 3.32
C LYS A 302 -16.16 12.68 4.28
N SER A 303 -15.89 13.99 4.23
CA SER A 303 -16.59 15.01 5.05
C SER A 303 -16.58 14.64 6.54
N SER A 304 -15.45 14.12 7.04
CA SER A 304 -15.35 13.49 8.35
C SER A 304 -14.06 13.91 9.07
N SER A 305 -13.96 13.63 10.35
CA SER A 305 -12.77 13.88 11.15
C SER A 305 -12.55 12.84 12.23
N ASP A 306 -11.31 12.75 12.74
CA ASP A 306 -10.97 11.91 13.89
C ASP A 306 -11.36 10.43 13.65
N ILE A 307 -11.13 9.95 12.42
CA ILE A 307 -11.38 8.57 12.02
C ILE A 307 -10.15 7.73 12.38
N ILE A 308 -10.38 6.59 12.99
CA ILE A 308 -9.30 5.63 13.32
C ILE A 308 -9.59 4.32 12.57
N ILE A 309 -8.64 3.93 11.71
CA ILE A 309 -8.60 2.61 11.05
C ILE A 309 -7.38 1.89 11.60
N SER A 310 -7.58 0.86 12.41
CA SER A 310 -6.47 0.20 13.09
C SER A 310 -6.53 -1.32 13.02
N ASN A 311 -5.36 -1.97 12.99
CA ASN A 311 -5.21 -3.43 12.98
C ASN A 311 -6.02 -4.11 11.86
N CYS A 312 -6.17 -3.46 10.70
CA CYS A 312 -6.99 -3.97 9.59
C CYS A 312 -6.09 -4.52 8.45
N ASN A 313 -6.58 -5.57 7.78
CA ASN A 313 -5.90 -6.17 6.65
C ASN A 313 -6.68 -5.92 5.36
N PHE A 314 -6.03 -5.37 4.34
CA PHE A 314 -6.63 -5.07 3.04
C PHE A 314 -5.88 -5.85 1.95
N SER A 315 -6.45 -6.98 1.50
CA SER A 315 -5.90 -7.79 0.40
C SER A 315 -6.74 -7.61 -0.86
N TYR A 316 -6.08 -7.28 -1.97
CA TYR A 316 -6.73 -6.93 -3.24
C TYR A 316 -7.78 -5.80 -3.11
N PRO A 317 -7.50 -4.73 -2.36
CA PRO A 317 -8.52 -3.75 -1.97
C PRO A 317 -9.14 -3.04 -3.18
N ASN A 318 -8.37 -2.87 -4.24
CA ASN A 318 -8.80 -2.15 -5.43
C ASN A 318 -8.47 -2.88 -6.73
N CYS A 319 -9.19 -2.56 -7.77
CA CYS A 319 -8.93 -2.97 -9.12
C CYS A 319 -9.65 -2.02 -10.08
N SER A 320 -8.99 -1.67 -11.18
CA SER A 320 -9.62 -0.84 -12.22
C SER A 320 -10.71 -1.62 -12.96
N LYS A 321 -11.62 -0.86 -13.57
CA LYS A 321 -12.74 -1.44 -14.35
C LYS A 321 -12.45 -1.44 -15.85
N ARG A 322 -11.18 -1.52 -16.26
CA ARG A 322 -10.76 -1.50 -17.67
C ARG A 322 -11.47 -2.56 -18.51
N ILE A 323 -11.59 -3.78 -17.98
CA ILE A 323 -12.34 -4.87 -18.66
C ILE A 323 -13.79 -4.52 -18.95
N LEU A 324 -14.39 -3.60 -18.16
CA LEU A 324 -15.74 -3.10 -18.38
C LEU A 324 -15.78 -1.89 -19.35
N LYS A 325 -14.69 -1.62 -20.07
CA LYS A 325 -14.51 -0.48 -20.97
C LYS A 325 -14.47 0.89 -20.25
N ASP A 326 -14.29 0.91 -18.94
CA ASP A 326 -14.08 2.13 -18.14
C ASP A 326 -12.57 2.43 -18.07
N PHE A 327 -12.00 2.90 -19.18
CA PHE A 327 -10.56 3.08 -19.34
C PHE A 327 -9.97 4.27 -18.57
N LEU A 328 -10.78 5.30 -18.37
CA LEU A 328 -10.31 6.58 -17.82
C LEU A 328 -10.59 6.74 -16.32
N SER A 329 -11.35 5.85 -15.73
CA SER A 329 -11.63 5.87 -14.30
C SER A 329 -10.50 5.22 -13.51
N ALA A 330 -9.90 6.00 -12.62
CA ALA A 330 -8.94 5.46 -11.65
C ALA A 330 -9.60 4.39 -10.75
N PRO A 331 -8.85 3.40 -10.29
CA PRO A 331 -9.33 2.44 -9.31
C PRO A 331 -9.93 3.12 -8.07
N LYS A 332 -10.93 2.50 -7.48
CA LYS A 332 -11.49 2.94 -6.20
C LYS A 332 -10.63 2.40 -5.09
N VAL A 333 -9.82 3.26 -4.49
CA VAL A 333 -8.78 2.91 -3.51
C VAL A 333 -9.23 3.19 -2.08
N SER A 334 -8.53 2.62 -1.10
CA SER A 334 -8.68 3.00 0.31
C SER A 334 -8.49 4.50 0.47
N SER A 335 -9.45 5.20 1.07
CA SER A 335 -9.36 6.66 1.09
C SER A 335 -9.83 7.32 2.39
N LEU A 336 -9.01 8.26 2.86
CA LEU A 336 -9.37 9.30 3.83
C LEU A 336 -9.57 10.61 3.07
N GLY A 337 -10.81 10.97 2.84
CA GLY A 337 -11.19 12.15 2.07
C GLY A 337 -11.21 11.92 0.56
N GLN A 338 -11.78 12.87 -0.13
CA GLN A 338 -11.86 12.94 -1.59
C GLN A 338 -11.55 14.35 -2.06
N SER A 339 -11.32 14.52 -3.35
CA SER A 339 -11.11 15.84 -3.95
C SER A 339 -12.28 16.79 -3.65
N GLY A 340 -11.94 18.03 -3.38
CA GLY A 340 -12.90 19.10 -3.01
C GLY A 340 -12.90 19.42 -1.51
N ASN A 341 -13.00 20.70 -1.19
CA ASN A 341 -12.83 21.18 0.19
C ASN A 341 -13.82 20.59 1.20
N VAL A 342 -15.03 20.26 0.77
CA VAL A 342 -16.08 19.71 1.64
C VAL A 342 -15.94 18.21 1.87
N ASN A 343 -15.10 17.52 1.10
CA ASN A 343 -14.92 16.06 1.17
C ASN A 343 -13.67 15.63 1.96
N LYS A 344 -12.98 16.58 2.57
CA LYS A 344 -11.77 16.31 3.35
C LYS A 344 -12.04 15.46 4.59
N VAL A 345 -11.00 14.76 5.01
CA VAL A 345 -10.96 14.04 6.30
C VAL A 345 -9.70 14.49 7.04
N ASN A 346 -9.88 14.99 8.26
CA ASN A 346 -8.81 15.59 9.05
C ASN A 346 -8.57 14.85 10.37
N ASN A 347 -7.40 15.04 10.98
CA ASN A 347 -7.03 14.55 12.31
C ASN A 347 -7.22 13.03 12.47
N SER A 348 -7.09 12.27 11.40
CA SER A 348 -7.43 10.85 11.37
C SER A 348 -6.16 9.99 11.36
N VAL A 349 -6.32 8.74 11.77
CA VAL A 349 -5.21 7.81 11.94
C VAL A 349 -5.49 6.51 11.18
N ILE A 350 -4.50 6.06 10.43
CA ILE A 350 -4.42 4.69 9.93
C ILE A 350 -3.19 4.07 10.55
N GLU A 351 -3.37 3.03 11.36
CA GLU A 351 -2.25 2.42 12.07
C GLU A 351 -2.31 0.89 12.10
N LYS A 352 -1.13 0.25 12.07
CA LYS A 352 -1.00 -1.22 12.10
C LYS A 352 -1.90 -1.92 11.08
N CYS A 353 -1.98 -1.35 9.88
CA CYS A 353 -2.74 -1.91 8.78
C CYS A 353 -1.83 -2.55 7.74
N LEU A 354 -2.30 -3.64 7.13
CA LEU A 354 -1.69 -4.29 5.98
C LEU A 354 -2.43 -3.86 4.71
N PHE A 355 -1.68 -3.42 3.70
CA PHE A 355 -2.18 -3.20 2.32
C PHE A 355 -1.36 -4.03 1.36
N GLU A 356 -2.01 -4.90 0.60
CA GLU A 356 -1.31 -5.78 -0.33
C GLU A 356 -2.09 -6.06 -1.62
N TYR A 357 -1.35 -6.28 -2.72
CA TYR A 357 -1.86 -6.66 -4.03
C TYR A 357 -2.83 -5.64 -4.62
N THR A 358 -2.39 -4.39 -4.78
CA THR A 358 -3.24 -3.31 -5.30
C THR A 358 -3.08 -3.12 -6.80
N ASP A 359 -4.16 -2.68 -7.46
CA ASP A 359 -4.16 -2.12 -8.81
C ASP A 359 -4.36 -0.59 -8.70
N GLY A 360 -3.28 0.16 -8.61
CA GLY A 360 -3.25 1.57 -8.26
C GLY A 360 -2.73 1.81 -6.84
N GLU A 361 -2.99 3.00 -6.30
CA GLU A 361 -2.46 3.36 -4.98
C GLU A 361 -2.99 2.46 -3.85
N ALA A 362 -2.16 2.23 -2.85
CA ALA A 362 -2.58 1.59 -1.60
C ALA A 362 -3.54 2.50 -0.82
N LEU A 363 -3.25 3.80 -0.81
CA LEU A 363 -3.98 4.78 0.00
C LEU A 363 -3.99 6.17 -0.64
N ARG A 364 -5.13 6.83 -0.54
CA ARG A 364 -5.32 8.23 -0.93
C ARG A 364 -5.84 9.06 0.23
N VAL A 365 -5.20 10.20 0.48
CA VAL A 365 -5.56 11.09 1.59
C VAL A 365 -5.85 12.50 1.06
N TYR A 366 -7.00 13.03 1.39
CA TYR A 366 -7.37 14.44 1.20
C TYR A 366 -7.79 15.03 2.54
N GLY A 367 -6.96 15.89 3.09
CA GLY A 367 -7.19 16.54 4.38
C GLY A 367 -5.92 16.75 5.17
N ASP A 368 -6.05 17.37 6.29
CA ASP A 368 -4.95 17.92 7.08
C ASP A 368 -4.76 17.13 8.39
N ASN A 369 -3.51 17.11 8.92
CA ASN A 369 -3.15 16.50 10.20
C ASN A 369 -3.47 15.00 10.31
N ASN A 370 -3.48 14.24 9.22
CA ASN A 370 -3.68 12.80 9.27
C ASN A 370 -2.35 12.08 9.52
N ARG A 371 -2.41 10.91 10.15
CA ARG A 371 -1.25 10.07 10.46
C ARG A 371 -1.44 8.67 9.88
N ILE A 372 -0.47 8.24 9.09
CA ILE A 372 -0.35 6.87 8.58
C ILE A 372 0.88 6.27 9.26
N GLU A 373 0.68 5.34 10.17
CA GLU A 373 1.71 4.90 11.07
C GLU A 373 1.75 3.39 11.24
N ASN A 374 2.97 2.85 11.25
CA ASN A 374 3.19 1.44 11.55
C ASN A 374 2.40 0.51 10.63
N CYS A 375 2.21 0.91 9.36
CA CYS A 375 1.52 0.16 8.33
C CYS A 375 2.51 -0.60 7.46
N TYR A 376 2.10 -1.79 7.01
CA TYR A 376 2.86 -2.62 6.10
C TYR A 376 2.21 -2.57 4.72
N MET A 377 2.99 -2.26 3.67
CA MET A 377 2.49 -2.11 2.31
C MET A 377 3.37 -2.91 1.35
N GLN A 378 2.77 -3.86 0.61
CA GLN A 378 3.51 -4.68 -0.36
C GLN A 378 2.72 -4.94 -1.64
N PHE A 379 3.44 -5.18 -2.73
CA PHE A 379 2.86 -5.48 -4.04
C PHE A 379 1.84 -4.41 -4.46
N ILE A 380 2.32 -3.15 -4.46
CA ILE A 380 1.50 -1.99 -4.73
C ILE A 380 1.58 -1.62 -6.21
N ASP A 381 0.40 -1.52 -6.85
CA ASP A 381 0.19 -1.04 -8.21
C ASP A 381 0.84 -1.90 -9.30
N TYR A 382 0.34 -3.11 -9.50
CA TYR A 382 0.88 -4.06 -10.49
C TYR A 382 0.66 -3.65 -11.96
N THR A 383 -0.17 -2.65 -12.24
CA THR A 383 -0.44 -2.19 -13.61
C THR A 383 0.15 -0.82 -13.91
N VAL A 384 0.47 -0.03 -12.88
CA VAL A 384 0.81 1.40 -13.01
C VAL A 384 -0.14 2.15 -13.93
N SER A 385 -1.43 1.81 -13.86
CA SER A 385 -2.44 2.33 -14.75
C SER A 385 -2.68 3.84 -14.54
N GLU A 386 -3.26 4.48 -15.56
CA GLU A 386 -3.43 5.93 -15.60
C GLU A 386 -4.14 6.48 -14.37
N LEU A 387 -3.50 7.43 -13.70
CA LEU A 387 -4.05 8.20 -12.61
C LEU A 387 -4.21 9.67 -13.03
N PRO A 388 -5.19 10.40 -12.52
CA PRO A 388 -5.44 11.79 -12.91
C PRO A 388 -4.39 12.80 -12.39
N PHE A 389 -3.44 12.34 -11.58
CA PHE A 389 -2.37 13.14 -10.95
C PHE A 389 -1.04 12.40 -11.04
N LEU A 390 -0.12 12.63 -10.11
CA LEU A 390 1.16 11.94 -10.06
C LEU A 390 0.94 10.44 -9.78
N MET A 391 1.61 9.58 -10.54
CA MET A 391 1.53 8.12 -10.36
C MET A 391 2.40 7.70 -9.18
N VAL A 392 1.75 7.30 -8.11
CA VAL A 392 2.36 7.02 -6.80
C VAL A 392 1.67 5.86 -6.10
N GLY A 393 2.37 5.22 -5.18
CA GLY A 393 1.79 4.19 -4.31
C GLY A 393 0.91 4.76 -3.19
N VAL A 394 1.24 5.97 -2.69
CA VAL A 394 0.44 6.71 -1.70
C VAL A 394 0.34 8.17 -2.12
N TYR A 395 -0.88 8.67 -2.24
CA TYR A 395 -1.14 10.07 -2.58
C TYR A 395 -1.74 10.82 -1.40
N ILE A 396 -1.07 11.91 -0.98
CA ILE A 396 -1.55 12.81 0.08
C ILE A 396 -1.74 14.21 -0.48
N ASN A 397 -2.90 14.79 -0.25
CA ASN A 397 -3.23 16.17 -0.59
C ASN A 397 -3.80 16.87 0.64
N GLY A 398 -2.97 17.64 1.30
CA GLY A 398 -3.30 18.39 2.52
C GLY A 398 -2.03 18.82 3.25
N ASP A 399 -2.21 19.45 4.39
CA ASP A 399 -1.13 20.01 5.19
C ASP A 399 -0.85 19.19 6.45
N SER A 400 0.44 19.18 6.88
CA SER A 400 0.89 18.60 8.15
C SER A 400 0.53 17.12 8.34
N ASN A 401 0.45 16.36 7.26
CA ASN A 401 0.23 14.92 7.32
C ASN A 401 1.53 14.19 7.66
N ARG A 402 1.43 13.05 8.33
CA ARG A 402 2.56 12.27 8.81
C ARG A 402 2.53 10.85 8.26
N PHE A 403 3.70 10.37 7.83
CA PHE A 403 3.90 8.99 7.38
C PHE A 403 5.07 8.38 8.16
N LEU A 404 4.77 7.56 9.18
CA LEU A 404 5.72 7.20 10.24
C LEU A 404 5.81 5.68 10.43
N HIS A 405 7.04 5.16 10.62
CA HIS A 405 7.29 3.76 10.99
C HIS A 405 6.64 2.73 10.05
N ASN A 406 6.46 3.06 8.77
CA ASN A 406 5.87 2.13 7.81
C ASN A 406 6.95 1.29 7.14
N THR A 407 6.64 0.02 6.84
CA THR A 407 7.45 -0.83 5.96
C THR A 407 6.76 -0.93 4.61
N VAL A 408 7.53 -0.66 3.54
CA VAL A 408 7.02 -0.67 2.16
C VAL A 408 7.98 -1.41 1.26
N HIS A 409 7.47 -2.34 0.46
CA HIS A 409 8.25 -2.97 -0.60
C HIS A 409 7.40 -3.43 -1.78
N HIS A 410 8.09 -3.70 -2.92
CA HIS A 410 7.45 -4.13 -4.17
C HIS A 410 6.33 -3.19 -4.61
N SER A 411 6.69 -1.92 -4.86
CA SER A 411 5.81 -0.93 -5.48
C SER A 411 6.28 -0.64 -6.91
N SER A 412 5.35 -0.47 -7.84
CA SER A 412 5.69 -0.36 -9.28
C SER A 412 5.68 1.06 -9.82
N ALA A 413 4.95 1.98 -9.21
CA ALA A 413 4.83 3.36 -9.66
C ALA A 413 6.17 4.13 -9.61
N SER A 414 6.26 5.20 -10.38
CA SER A 414 7.47 6.04 -10.49
C SER A 414 7.94 6.61 -9.15
N ALA A 415 7.01 7.01 -8.31
CA ALA A 415 7.27 7.41 -6.93
C ALA A 415 6.43 6.58 -5.97
N PHE A 416 6.94 6.37 -4.74
CA PHE A 416 6.11 5.69 -3.76
C PHE A 416 5.14 6.65 -3.08
N ILE A 417 5.60 7.81 -2.59
CA ILE A 417 4.74 8.76 -1.91
C ILE A 417 4.85 10.18 -2.49
N ALA A 418 3.68 10.80 -2.75
CA ALA A 418 3.51 12.24 -2.88
C ALA A 418 2.92 12.78 -1.56
N PRO A 419 3.66 13.62 -0.81
CA PRO A 419 3.46 13.75 0.63
C PRO A 419 2.51 14.86 1.09
N GLY A 420 1.96 15.70 0.21
CA GLY A 420 1.24 16.93 0.60
C GLY A 420 2.18 18.06 1.01
N THR A 421 1.68 19.03 1.77
CA THR A 421 2.45 20.21 2.26
C THR A 421 2.85 20.04 3.72
N SER A 422 3.99 20.63 4.11
CA SER A 422 4.55 20.55 5.48
C SER A 422 4.55 19.13 6.07
N PRO A 423 4.92 18.09 5.32
CA PRO A 423 4.77 16.72 5.77
C PRO A 423 5.89 16.31 6.71
N GLU A 424 5.63 15.29 7.54
CA GLU A 424 6.64 14.50 8.22
C GLU A 424 6.70 13.09 7.63
N PHE A 425 7.89 12.69 7.16
CA PHE A 425 8.15 11.35 6.65
C PHE A 425 9.33 10.77 7.42
N ALA A 426 9.07 9.85 8.37
CA ALA A 426 10.10 9.45 9.29
C ALA A 426 10.00 7.99 9.74
N TYR A 427 11.15 7.41 10.05
CA TYR A 427 11.31 6.05 10.58
C TYR A 427 10.73 4.98 9.64
N ASN A 428 10.64 5.25 8.35
CA ASN A 428 10.12 4.29 7.39
C ASN A 428 11.26 3.42 6.83
N GLU A 429 10.96 2.14 6.61
CA GLU A 429 11.78 1.22 5.83
C GLU A 429 11.14 1.01 4.46
N VAL A 430 11.88 1.33 3.39
CA VAL A 430 11.33 1.25 2.02
C VAL A 430 12.35 0.65 1.07
N TYR A 431 11.95 -0.40 0.33
CA TYR A 431 12.82 -1.07 -0.64
C TYR A 431 12.05 -1.66 -1.82
N SER A 432 12.75 -2.06 -2.88
CA SER A 432 12.18 -2.70 -4.08
C SER A 432 11.00 -1.91 -4.67
N THR A 433 11.15 -0.60 -4.86
CA THR A 433 10.10 0.27 -5.40
C THR A 433 10.39 0.74 -6.81
N GLY A 434 9.35 1.15 -7.54
CA GLY A 434 9.47 1.72 -8.88
C GLY A 434 9.85 0.71 -9.96
N SER A 435 9.33 -0.51 -9.89
CA SER A 435 9.71 -1.61 -10.78
C SER A 435 9.24 -1.41 -12.23
N LEU A 436 8.07 -0.79 -12.45
CA LEU A 436 7.44 -0.72 -13.79
C LEU A 436 7.50 0.66 -14.45
N GLN A 437 7.85 1.71 -13.74
CA GLN A 437 8.00 3.05 -14.31
C GLN A 437 9.40 3.59 -14.08
N SER A 438 9.89 4.45 -14.97
CA SER A 438 11.16 5.16 -14.78
C SER A 438 10.95 6.49 -14.05
N ASP A 439 12.08 7.20 -13.79
CA ASP A 439 12.12 8.45 -13.02
C ASP A 439 11.61 8.28 -11.58
N GLY A 440 11.39 9.36 -10.86
CA GLY A 440 10.79 9.34 -9.51
C GLY A 440 11.74 8.98 -8.37
N SER A 441 11.15 8.84 -7.22
CA SER A 441 11.82 8.58 -5.95
C SER A 441 10.87 7.94 -4.96
N VAL A 442 11.39 7.32 -3.91
CA VAL A 442 10.54 6.85 -2.82
C VAL A 442 9.73 8.02 -2.25
N TYR A 443 10.38 9.06 -1.79
CA TYR A 443 9.73 10.31 -1.37
C TYR A 443 9.89 11.36 -2.46
N GLN A 444 8.79 11.80 -3.07
CA GLN A 444 8.77 12.80 -4.15
C GLN A 444 8.15 14.11 -3.67
N GLY A 445 8.98 15.02 -3.21
CA GLY A 445 8.58 16.39 -2.91
C GLY A 445 8.69 17.29 -4.15
N THR A 446 7.64 18.01 -4.50
CA THR A 446 7.62 18.96 -5.62
C THR A 446 7.25 20.35 -5.12
N ALA A 447 7.93 21.38 -5.59
CA ALA A 447 7.63 22.81 -5.32
C ALA A 447 7.04 23.08 -3.90
N ALA A 448 5.76 23.36 -3.82
CA ALA A 448 5.09 23.72 -2.56
C ALA A 448 5.13 22.60 -1.50
N THR A 449 5.23 21.32 -1.89
CA THR A 449 5.26 20.21 -0.93
C THR A 449 6.62 20.05 -0.24
N VAL A 450 7.66 20.73 -0.71
CA VAL A 450 8.98 20.76 -0.07
C VAL A 450 8.99 21.72 1.14
N GLN A 451 8.16 22.74 1.12
CA GLN A 451 8.17 23.77 2.16
C GLN A 451 7.84 23.17 3.54
N ASN A 452 8.70 23.46 4.52
CA ASN A 452 8.60 22.99 5.90
C ASN A 452 8.51 21.47 6.04
N SER A 453 8.85 20.72 5.00
CA SER A 453 8.89 19.25 5.08
C SER A 453 9.98 18.79 6.05
N ASN A 454 9.71 17.73 6.82
CA ASN A 454 10.63 17.12 7.76
C ASN A 454 10.80 15.62 7.46
N ILE A 455 11.93 15.28 6.84
CA ILE A 455 12.23 13.94 6.29
C ILE A 455 13.40 13.37 7.05
N HIS A 456 13.17 12.38 7.94
CA HIS A 456 14.22 11.95 8.83
C HIS A 456 14.12 10.49 9.28
N HIS A 457 15.28 9.91 9.66
CA HIS A 457 15.37 8.57 10.24
C HIS A 457 14.74 7.49 9.36
N ASN A 458 14.80 7.64 8.03
CA ASN A 458 14.31 6.63 7.11
C ASN A 458 15.44 5.73 6.65
N TYR A 459 15.17 4.44 6.50
CA TYR A 459 16.04 3.46 5.89
C TYR A 459 15.48 3.08 4.52
N ILE A 460 16.14 3.52 3.46
CA ILE A 460 15.71 3.30 2.08
C ILE A 460 16.81 2.56 1.33
N HIS A 461 16.48 1.40 0.76
CA HIS A 461 17.50 0.55 0.15
C HIS A 461 16.97 -0.28 -1.02
N ASP A 462 17.88 -0.84 -1.80
CA ASP A 462 17.58 -1.81 -2.86
C ASP A 462 16.48 -1.35 -3.83
N THR A 463 16.58 -0.11 -4.31
CA THR A 463 15.66 0.44 -5.31
C THR A 463 16.40 1.18 -6.43
N PRO A 464 15.98 1.04 -7.70
CA PRO A 464 16.54 1.80 -8.81
C PRO A 464 16.14 3.28 -8.82
N LYS A 465 15.41 3.74 -7.80
CA LYS A 465 14.91 5.11 -7.66
C LYS A 465 15.82 5.96 -6.78
N TYR A 466 15.60 7.27 -6.81
CA TYR A 466 16.11 8.10 -5.72
C TYR A 466 15.44 7.71 -4.41
N ALA A 467 16.20 7.69 -3.34
CA ALA A 467 15.65 7.44 -2.02
C ALA A 467 14.72 8.59 -1.60
N LEU A 468 15.27 9.79 -1.59
CA LEU A 468 14.57 11.03 -1.22
C LEU A 468 14.84 12.08 -2.28
N ARG A 469 13.83 12.85 -2.66
CA ARG A 469 13.98 13.86 -3.68
C ARG A 469 13.18 15.12 -3.36
N PHE A 470 13.88 16.24 -3.24
CA PHE A 470 13.29 17.55 -3.40
C PHE A 470 13.40 17.93 -4.87
N ASP A 471 12.34 17.74 -5.62
CA ASP A 471 12.25 18.03 -7.04
C ASP A 471 11.49 19.35 -7.28
N ALA A 472 11.93 20.35 -6.59
CA ALA A 472 11.44 21.70 -6.80
C ALA A 472 12.20 22.29 -8.00
N PRO A 473 11.54 22.62 -9.11
CA PRO A 473 12.23 23.28 -10.20
C PRO A 473 12.82 24.61 -9.69
N GLY A 474 14.10 24.81 -9.99
CA GLY A 474 14.71 26.12 -9.87
C GLY A 474 14.04 27.11 -10.82
N GLY A 475 14.33 28.37 -10.68
CA GLY A 475 14.08 29.33 -11.73
C GLY A 475 13.36 30.61 -11.31
N SER A 476 12.18 30.59 -10.81
CA SER A 476 11.53 31.85 -10.40
C SER A 476 11.56 32.04 -8.89
N PRO A 477 11.98 33.19 -8.38
CA PRO A 477 11.81 33.50 -6.96
C PRO A 477 10.37 33.26 -6.51
N GLY A 478 10.18 32.38 -5.49
CA GLY A 478 8.87 32.01 -4.96
C GLY A 478 8.23 30.75 -5.55
N GLN A 479 8.84 30.11 -6.56
CA GLN A 479 8.37 28.81 -7.09
C GLN A 479 9.29 27.64 -6.70
N ALA A 480 10.53 27.89 -6.31
CA ALA A 480 11.39 26.85 -5.76
C ALA A 480 10.91 26.38 -4.40
N GLY A 481 10.93 25.08 -4.13
CA GLY A 481 10.71 24.56 -2.80
C GLY A 481 11.78 25.08 -1.83
N GLN A 482 11.41 25.46 -0.62
CA GLN A 482 12.30 26.06 0.36
C GLN A 482 12.04 25.48 1.75
N TYR A 483 13.05 25.64 2.63
CA TYR A 483 12.95 25.35 4.07
C TYR A 483 12.59 23.90 4.39
N GLY A 484 12.88 22.96 3.48
CA GLY A 484 12.76 21.53 3.76
C GLY A 484 13.95 21.00 4.55
N LYS A 485 13.72 19.95 5.34
CA LYS A 485 14.74 19.26 6.12
C LYS A 485 14.83 17.81 5.68
N MET A 486 16.07 17.34 5.42
CA MET A 486 16.41 15.93 5.23
C MET A 486 17.55 15.58 6.17
N HIS A 487 17.30 14.78 7.20
CA HIS A 487 18.34 14.47 8.18
C HIS A 487 18.24 13.05 8.75
N HIS A 488 19.37 12.49 9.16
CA HIS A 488 19.45 11.15 9.77
C HIS A 488 18.83 10.04 8.89
N ASN A 489 18.85 10.20 7.57
CA ASN A 489 18.36 9.17 6.65
C ASN A 489 19.53 8.28 6.20
N ILE A 490 19.24 7.00 6.00
CA ILE A 490 20.16 6.03 5.42
C ILE A 490 19.64 5.61 4.05
N ALA A 491 20.45 5.81 3.01
CA ALA A 491 20.11 5.43 1.63
C ALA A 491 21.21 4.55 1.03
N VAL A 492 20.91 3.30 0.74
CA VAL A 492 21.85 2.27 0.32
C VAL A 492 21.37 1.55 -0.93
N ARG A 493 22.22 1.37 -1.93
CA ARG A 493 21.89 0.71 -3.21
C ARG A 493 20.65 1.34 -3.86
N THR A 494 20.67 2.69 -3.93
CA THR A 494 19.62 3.53 -4.53
C THR A 494 20.25 4.48 -5.56
N ASN A 495 19.47 5.35 -6.18
CA ASN A 495 20.02 6.48 -6.96
C ASN A 495 20.48 7.65 -6.06
N GLY A 496 20.51 7.47 -4.74
CA GLY A 496 20.92 8.48 -3.77
C GLY A 496 19.80 9.43 -3.35
N ILE A 497 20.17 10.46 -2.61
CA ILE A 497 19.32 11.58 -2.18
C ILE A 497 19.58 12.75 -3.14
N MET A 498 18.52 13.36 -3.69
CA MET A 498 18.64 14.48 -4.61
C MET A 498 17.89 15.72 -4.12
N VAL A 499 18.54 16.86 -4.09
CA VAL A 499 18.02 18.11 -3.56
C VAL A 499 18.06 19.21 -4.61
N LYS A 500 16.90 19.77 -4.94
CA LYS A 500 16.70 21.04 -5.63
C LYS A 500 15.98 22.01 -4.70
N GLY A 501 15.98 23.29 -5.06
CA GLY A 501 15.34 24.34 -4.27
C GLY A 501 16.38 25.10 -3.43
N ASN A 502 15.97 25.68 -2.29
CA ASN A 502 16.88 26.52 -1.52
C ASN A 502 16.53 26.57 -0.03
N HIS A 503 17.44 27.12 0.79
CA HIS A 503 17.27 27.27 2.25
C HIS A 503 16.96 25.95 2.99
N HIS A 504 17.46 24.82 2.48
CA HIS A 504 17.26 23.52 3.09
C HIS A 504 18.27 23.22 4.20
N TYR A 505 17.91 22.30 5.09
CA TYR A 505 18.84 21.63 6.01
C TYR A 505 19.01 20.18 5.58
N ILE A 506 20.20 19.85 5.08
CA ILE A 506 20.56 18.49 4.60
C ILE A 506 21.71 18.00 5.49
N CYS A 507 21.38 17.26 6.53
CA CYS A 507 22.29 17.03 7.64
C CYS A 507 22.27 15.58 8.12
N HIS A 508 23.43 15.05 8.56
CA HIS A 508 23.48 13.72 9.16
C HIS A 508 22.87 12.60 8.29
N ASN A 509 22.96 12.67 6.97
CA ASN A 509 22.53 11.57 6.13
C ASN A 509 23.69 10.64 5.81
N THR A 510 23.41 9.34 5.69
CA THR A 510 24.38 8.32 5.26
C THR A 510 23.97 7.74 3.91
N THR A 511 24.84 7.82 2.90
CA THR A 511 24.58 7.28 1.57
C THR A 511 25.78 6.53 1.01
N PHE A 512 25.57 5.31 0.52
CA PHE A 512 26.62 4.55 -0.17
C PHE A 512 26.06 3.46 -1.09
N SER A 513 26.97 2.85 -1.87
CA SER A 513 26.62 1.88 -2.91
C SER A 513 25.54 2.39 -3.87
N SER A 514 25.53 3.70 -4.12
CA SER A 514 24.55 4.34 -4.97
C SER A 514 24.86 4.13 -6.44
N HIS A 515 23.82 3.90 -7.27
CA HIS A 515 23.96 3.76 -8.73
C HIS A 515 24.37 5.07 -9.42
N LYS A 516 24.12 6.19 -8.76
CA LYS A 516 24.55 7.55 -9.12
C LYS A 516 25.41 8.14 -7.99
N ASN A 517 25.55 9.46 -7.94
CA ASN A 517 26.08 10.09 -6.74
C ASN A 517 25.12 9.87 -5.55
N GLY A 518 25.68 9.58 -4.37
CA GLY A 518 24.89 9.22 -3.19
C GLY A 518 24.13 10.42 -2.61
N LEU A 519 24.80 11.59 -2.53
CA LEU A 519 24.16 12.84 -2.10
C LEU A 519 24.36 13.89 -3.19
N ILE A 520 23.26 14.33 -3.78
CA ILE A 520 23.24 15.23 -4.94
C ILE A 520 22.58 16.55 -4.51
N ILE A 521 23.43 17.57 -4.33
CA ILE A 521 23.01 18.94 -4.02
C ILE A 521 23.08 19.72 -5.32
N LEU A 522 22.01 19.73 -6.10
CA LEU A 522 22.02 20.28 -7.45
C LEU A 522 22.27 21.80 -7.46
N ASP A 523 23.10 22.22 -8.41
CA ASP A 523 23.45 23.62 -8.71
C ASP A 523 22.76 24.08 -10.01
N GLU A 524 21.54 23.57 -10.27
CA GLU A 524 20.74 23.96 -11.42
C GLU A 524 19.91 25.21 -11.06
N ASP A 525 19.92 26.25 -11.90
CA ASP A 525 19.09 27.44 -11.79
C ASP A 525 19.21 28.18 -10.43
N ASN A 526 20.43 28.34 -9.92
CA ASN A 526 20.75 28.94 -8.61
C ASN A 526 20.10 28.18 -7.43
N SER A 527 19.91 26.88 -7.56
CA SER A 527 19.45 26.03 -6.50
C SER A 527 20.51 25.90 -5.39
N ASN A 528 20.06 25.77 -4.16
CA ASN A 528 20.85 25.45 -2.97
C ASN A 528 21.90 26.49 -2.54
N ASP A 529 21.97 27.69 -3.11
CA ASP A 529 22.95 28.72 -2.73
C ASP A 529 22.90 29.08 -1.24
N SER A 530 21.74 28.99 -0.61
CA SER A 530 21.51 29.28 0.80
C SER A 530 21.08 28.05 1.61
N SER A 531 21.32 26.84 1.09
CA SER A 531 21.05 25.58 1.82
C SER A 531 22.21 25.25 2.74
N TYR A 532 21.93 24.58 3.86
CA TYR A 532 22.88 24.16 4.89
C TYR A 532 23.12 22.64 4.76
N ILE A 533 24.38 22.26 4.50
CA ILE A 533 24.78 20.87 4.23
C ILE A 533 25.86 20.48 5.25
N TYR A 534 25.49 19.77 6.31
CA TYR A 534 26.38 19.46 7.40
C TYR A 534 26.35 17.97 7.82
N ASN A 535 27.48 17.45 8.28
CA ASN A 535 27.59 16.16 8.95
C ASN A 535 27.09 14.97 8.10
N ASN A 536 27.04 15.10 6.76
CA ASN A 536 26.62 14.00 5.91
C ASN A 536 27.80 13.07 5.62
N PHE A 537 27.53 11.78 5.56
CA PHE A 537 28.48 10.75 5.14
C PHE A 537 28.03 10.19 3.78
N SER A 538 28.84 10.40 2.77
CA SER A 538 28.50 9.96 1.41
C SER A 538 29.72 9.47 0.67
N GLU A 539 29.63 8.29 0.05
CA GLU A 539 30.65 7.78 -0.86
C GLU A 539 30.91 8.73 -2.04
N LYS A 540 29.85 9.42 -2.51
CA LYS A 540 29.91 10.37 -3.61
C LYS A 540 28.94 11.53 -3.37
N MET A 541 29.47 12.68 -2.98
CA MET A 541 28.70 13.92 -2.81
C MET A 541 29.06 14.92 -3.91
N SER A 542 28.06 15.45 -4.62
CA SER A 542 28.30 16.30 -5.78
C SER A 542 27.11 17.21 -6.09
N SER A 543 27.33 18.27 -6.86
CA SER A 543 26.26 19.06 -7.48
C SER A 543 25.71 18.43 -8.77
N HIS A 544 26.26 17.32 -9.23
CA HIS A 544 25.84 16.58 -10.42
C HIS A 544 25.31 15.19 -10.09
N ARG A 545 24.46 14.63 -10.96
CA ARG A 545 23.88 13.30 -10.76
C ARG A 545 24.89 12.15 -10.87
N ALA A 546 25.89 12.30 -11.75
CA ALA A 546 26.86 11.23 -12.03
C ALA A 546 28.34 11.68 -12.03
N ASN A 547 28.59 12.98 -12.12
CA ASN A 547 29.94 13.53 -12.23
C ASN A 547 30.34 14.22 -10.92
N GLN A 548 31.65 14.25 -10.64
CA GLN A 548 32.18 15.01 -9.51
C GLN A 548 32.11 16.52 -9.82
N ALA A 549 31.56 17.29 -8.88
CA ALA A 549 31.58 18.75 -8.91
C ALA A 549 31.42 19.28 -7.48
N THR A 550 31.80 20.54 -7.28
CA THR A 550 31.67 21.24 -6.00
C THR A 550 30.19 21.43 -5.67
N ILE A 551 29.81 21.13 -4.43
CA ILE A 551 28.45 21.36 -3.94
C ILE A 551 28.21 22.84 -3.63
N PRO A 552 27.04 23.39 -3.95
CA PRO A 552 26.65 24.76 -3.58
C PRO A 552 26.26 24.87 -2.10
N GLY A 553 25.99 26.07 -1.64
CA GLY A 553 25.45 26.37 -0.33
C GLY A 553 26.51 26.44 0.79
N ILE A 554 26.02 26.50 2.02
CA ILE A 554 26.85 26.62 3.23
C ILE A 554 27.10 25.20 3.77
N HIS A 555 28.33 24.73 3.65
CA HIS A 555 28.66 23.34 3.98
C HIS A 555 29.93 23.18 4.81
N SER A 556 29.90 22.30 5.79
CA SER A 556 31.08 21.87 6.54
C SER A 556 30.86 20.50 7.20
N ASN A 557 31.93 19.90 7.69
CA ASN A 557 31.92 18.65 8.45
C ASN A 557 31.18 17.50 7.71
N ASN A 558 31.26 17.47 6.38
CA ASN A 558 30.77 16.37 5.58
C ASN A 558 31.94 15.45 5.20
N TRP A 559 31.72 14.16 5.25
CA TRP A 559 32.65 13.20 4.67
C TRP A 559 32.21 12.86 3.24
N ASN A 560 33.03 13.26 2.27
CA ASN A 560 32.76 13.02 0.84
C ASN A 560 33.90 12.15 0.27
N GLY A 561 33.57 10.95 -0.21
CA GLY A 561 34.58 10.02 -0.76
C GLY A 561 35.36 10.57 -1.93
N TYR A 562 34.83 11.49 -2.71
CA TYR A 562 35.62 12.18 -3.76
C TYR A 562 36.83 12.94 -3.22
N ASN A 563 36.78 13.40 -1.97
CA ASN A 563 37.89 14.09 -1.31
C ASN A 563 38.83 13.11 -0.60
N HIS A 564 38.49 11.83 -0.54
CA HIS A 564 39.25 10.77 0.12
C HIS A 564 39.48 9.54 -0.78
N PRO A 565 40.03 9.69 -1.98
CA PRO A 565 40.09 8.62 -2.97
C PRO A 565 40.95 7.41 -2.54
N SER A 566 41.80 7.58 -1.55
CA SER A 566 42.68 6.52 -1.02
C SER A 566 42.07 5.85 0.24
N THR A 567 40.93 6.30 0.74
CA THR A 567 40.30 5.76 1.94
C THR A 567 39.31 4.69 1.55
N ASN A 568 39.48 3.50 2.08
CA ASN A 568 38.45 2.47 1.94
C ASN A 568 37.23 2.86 2.80
N PHE A 569 36.15 3.20 2.18
CA PHE A 569 34.90 3.58 2.79
C PHE A 569 34.42 2.56 3.88
N TYR A 570 34.58 1.28 3.59
CA TYR A 570 34.17 0.19 4.49
C TYR A 570 35.02 0.05 5.77
N THR A 571 36.07 0.84 5.92
CA THR A 571 36.82 0.91 7.16
C THR A 571 36.32 1.99 8.14
N LEU A 572 35.33 2.77 7.72
CA LEU A 572 34.76 3.86 8.50
C LEU A 572 33.41 3.51 9.12
N ILE A 573 32.64 2.63 8.48
CA ILE A 573 31.27 2.31 8.86
C ILE A 573 31.04 0.79 8.80
N ASP A 574 30.27 0.27 9.73
CA ASP A 574 29.74 -1.09 9.66
C ASP A 574 28.61 -1.14 8.61
N THR A 575 28.68 -2.05 7.65
CA THR A 575 27.75 -2.11 6.52
C THR A 575 26.44 -2.84 6.83
N ILE A 576 26.29 -3.37 8.03
CA ILE A 576 25.07 -4.04 8.51
C ILE A 576 24.29 -3.10 9.44
N SER A 577 24.97 -2.58 10.46
CA SER A 577 24.37 -1.68 11.43
C SER A 577 24.38 -0.20 11.02
N TYR A 578 25.22 0.14 10.05
CA TYR A 578 25.49 1.51 9.59
C TYR A 578 26.09 2.46 10.65
N LEU A 579 26.55 1.91 11.76
CA LEU A 579 27.27 2.65 12.80
C LEU A 579 28.71 2.98 12.37
N PRO A 580 29.26 4.13 12.79
CA PRO A 580 30.69 4.34 12.70
C PRO A 580 31.47 3.22 13.40
N LEU A 581 32.54 2.72 12.76
CA LEU A 581 33.42 1.72 13.36
C LEU A 581 34.25 2.36 14.47
N ILE A 582 34.65 1.59 15.47
CA ILE A 582 35.57 2.05 16.52
C ILE A 582 36.85 2.62 15.88
N ASN A 583 37.31 3.79 16.32
CA ASN A 583 38.39 4.58 15.76
C ASN A 583 38.11 5.16 14.35
N SER A 584 36.89 5.15 13.88
CA SER A 584 36.52 5.86 12.66
C SER A 584 36.76 7.37 12.80
N SER A 585 37.23 7.99 11.73
CA SER A 585 37.35 9.45 11.65
C SER A 585 36.01 10.17 11.57
N LEU A 586 34.90 9.45 11.54
CA LEU A 586 33.54 10.03 11.60
C LEU A 586 33.15 10.41 13.03
N ILE A 587 33.71 9.71 14.02
CA ILE A 587 33.36 9.90 15.44
C ILE A 587 33.80 11.28 15.90
N ASP A 588 32.94 11.99 16.61
CA ASP A 588 33.16 13.33 17.16
C ASP A 588 33.61 14.40 16.14
N SER A 589 33.35 14.18 14.87
CA SER A 589 33.85 15.04 13.79
C SER A 589 32.78 15.97 13.19
N GLY A 590 31.55 15.89 13.65
CA GLY A 590 30.45 16.75 13.27
C GLY A 590 30.36 18.05 14.06
N VAL A 591 29.39 18.88 13.69
CA VAL A 591 29.04 20.11 14.40
C VAL A 591 27.60 20.06 14.90
N THR A 592 27.32 20.66 16.04
CA THR A 592 25.95 20.79 16.56
C THR A 592 25.13 21.74 15.70
N ILE A 593 23.95 21.32 15.28
CA ILE A 593 23.03 22.10 14.46
C ILE A 593 21.78 22.40 15.31
N PRO A 594 21.58 23.64 15.77
CA PRO A 594 20.52 23.94 16.76
C PRO A 594 19.09 23.57 16.31
N THR A 595 18.83 23.55 15.00
CA THR A 595 17.51 23.26 14.41
C THR A 595 17.28 21.79 14.11
N ILE A 596 18.30 20.94 14.28
CA ILE A 596 18.26 19.50 14.01
C ILE A 596 18.64 18.78 15.31
N PRO A 597 17.67 18.20 16.04
CA PRO A 597 17.98 17.44 17.24
C PRO A 597 18.89 16.26 16.93
N HIS A 598 19.94 16.08 17.72
CA HIS A 598 20.87 14.97 17.62
C HIS A 598 21.30 14.53 19.03
N GLN A 599 21.40 13.22 19.25
CA GLN A 599 21.99 12.70 20.49
C GLN A 599 23.50 12.65 20.31
N ILE A 600 24.25 13.03 21.33
CA ILE A 600 25.72 13.04 21.34
C ILE A 600 26.16 12.07 22.41
N TYR A 601 27.03 11.12 22.07
CA TYR A 601 27.57 10.16 23.03
C TYR A 601 28.83 10.69 23.73
N ASN A 602 29.76 11.27 22.97
CA ASN A 602 31.04 11.75 23.49
C ASN A 602 31.08 13.29 23.59
N THR A 603 31.81 13.94 22.68
CA THR A 603 32.14 15.37 22.74
C THR A 603 31.48 16.20 21.65
N ALA A 604 31.24 15.62 20.50
CA ALA A 604 30.59 16.26 19.36
C ALA A 604 29.76 15.23 18.60
N PRO A 605 28.82 15.66 17.73
CA PRO A 605 28.09 14.74 16.88
C PRO A 605 29.02 13.96 15.94
N ASP A 606 28.63 12.75 15.60
CA ASP A 606 29.28 11.99 14.55
C ASP A 606 28.86 12.48 13.16
N ILE A 607 29.68 12.20 12.15
CA ILE A 607 29.33 12.41 10.75
C ILE A 607 28.54 11.19 10.25
N GLY A 608 27.32 11.40 9.77
CA GLY A 608 26.40 10.36 9.29
C GLY A 608 25.10 10.32 10.07
N ALA A 609 24.28 9.28 9.79
CA ALA A 609 22.92 9.16 10.30
C ALA A 609 22.84 8.57 11.72
N LEU A 610 23.89 7.90 12.17
CA LEU A 610 23.94 7.19 13.45
C LEU A 610 25.15 7.65 14.27
N GLU A 611 24.99 7.59 15.56
CA GLU A 611 25.98 7.97 16.57
C GLU A 611 26.65 6.74 17.18
N PHE A 612 27.98 6.71 17.20
CA PHE A 612 28.75 5.64 17.84
C PHE A 612 28.41 5.58 19.35
N GLY A 613 28.18 4.38 19.86
CA GLY A 613 27.88 4.17 21.27
C GLY A 613 26.41 4.37 21.67
N ILE A 614 25.55 4.81 20.74
CA ILE A 614 24.10 4.91 20.94
C ILE A 614 23.39 3.75 20.21
N ILE A 615 22.32 3.25 20.80
CA ILE A 615 21.48 2.23 20.14
C ILE A 615 20.83 2.86 18.90
N PRO A 616 21.00 2.28 17.70
CA PRO A 616 20.39 2.79 16.48
C PRO A 616 18.86 2.88 16.60
N TRP A 617 18.30 3.92 16.00
CA TRP A 617 16.87 3.98 15.77
C TRP A 617 16.43 2.85 14.82
N LEU A 618 15.18 2.41 14.96
CA LEU A 618 14.60 1.38 14.09
C LEU A 618 13.63 2.00 13.09
N ALA A 619 13.76 1.60 11.85
CA ALA A 619 12.82 1.93 10.78
C ALA A 619 11.82 0.79 10.56
N GLY A 620 10.68 1.13 9.96
CA GLY A 620 9.65 0.15 9.62
C GLY A 620 8.73 -0.22 10.77
N VAL A 621 7.88 -1.20 10.49
CA VAL A 621 6.88 -1.69 11.43
C VAL A 621 7.50 -2.48 12.59
N ASN A 622 6.82 -2.48 13.73
CA ASN A 622 7.23 -3.22 14.93
C ASN A 622 6.34 -4.43 15.22
N TRP A 623 5.65 -4.94 14.21
CA TRP A 623 4.76 -6.10 14.28
C TRP A 623 4.89 -6.96 13.02
N ASN A 624 4.44 -8.22 13.08
CA ASN A 624 4.46 -9.13 11.93
C ASN A 624 3.08 -9.16 11.30
N PRO A 625 2.93 -8.73 10.02
CA PRO A 625 1.66 -8.81 9.32
C PRO A 625 1.26 -10.25 9.03
N ILE A 626 -0.06 -10.50 9.00
CA ILE A 626 -0.62 -11.79 8.60
C ILE A 626 -1.13 -11.62 7.16
N HIS A 627 -0.37 -12.16 6.23
CA HIS A 627 -0.65 -12.06 4.80
C HIS A 627 -1.78 -12.98 4.34
N TYR A 628 -2.45 -12.58 3.27
CA TYR A 628 -3.39 -13.44 2.56
C TYR A 628 -2.65 -14.60 1.83
N PRO A 629 -3.16 -15.82 1.70
CA PRO A 629 -4.51 -16.24 2.13
C PRO A 629 -4.63 -16.48 3.64
N TRP A 630 -5.75 -16.07 4.20
CA TRP A 630 -6.04 -16.23 5.62
C TRP A 630 -6.63 -17.62 5.87
N GLN A 631 -5.93 -18.43 6.65
CA GLN A 631 -6.35 -19.75 7.07
C GLN A 631 -6.74 -19.72 8.55
N GLN A 632 -8.02 -19.73 8.81
CA GLN A 632 -8.59 -19.73 10.15
C GLN A 632 -8.65 -21.15 10.69
N GLY A 633 -8.24 -21.35 11.93
CA GLY A 633 -8.27 -22.64 12.59
C GLY A 633 -7.64 -22.58 13.98
N CYS A 634 -7.25 -23.72 14.51
CA CYS A 634 -6.58 -23.81 15.80
C CYS A 634 -5.06 -23.85 15.63
N ALA A 635 -4.37 -22.75 16.00
CA ALA A 635 -2.92 -22.67 16.03
C ALA A 635 -2.32 -22.92 17.44
N ASP A 636 -3.11 -23.40 18.41
CA ASP A 636 -2.60 -23.78 19.73
C ASP A 636 -2.07 -25.22 19.68
N SER A 637 -0.76 -25.36 19.86
CA SER A 637 -0.07 -26.66 19.82
C SER A 637 -0.49 -27.64 20.93
N THR A 638 -1.25 -27.17 21.93
CA THR A 638 -1.81 -28.01 23.01
C THR A 638 -3.17 -28.59 22.67
N ALA A 639 -3.82 -28.09 21.62
CA ALA A 639 -5.11 -28.59 21.16
C ALA A 639 -5.01 -29.88 20.34
N CYS A 640 -6.03 -30.74 20.42
CA CYS A 640 -6.09 -32.00 19.67
C CYS A 640 -6.15 -31.82 18.15
N ASN A 641 -6.69 -30.69 17.71
CA ASN A 641 -6.83 -30.30 16.30
C ASN A 641 -5.89 -29.16 15.87
N TYR A 642 -4.73 -29.11 16.53
CA TYR A 642 -3.68 -28.17 16.11
C TYR A 642 -3.34 -28.32 14.62
N ASP A 643 -3.29 -27.22 13.90
CA ASP A 643 -2.88 -27.15 12.51
C ASP A 643 -1.79 -26.09 12.35
N SER A 644 -0.59 -26.50 12.02
CA SER A 644 0.56 -25.62 11.83
C SER A 644 0.47 -24.71 10.57
N THR A 645 -0.48 -24.96 9.68
CA THR A 645 -0.70 -24.16 8.48
C THR A 645 -1.61 -22.95 8.71
N VAL A 646 -2.29 -22.95 9.86
CA VAL A 646 -3.20 -21.85 10.27
C VAL A 646 -2.40 -20.60 10.59
N ASN A 647 -2.79 -19.48 9.97
CA ASN A 647 -2.21 -18.16 10.24
C ASN A 647 -3.17 -17.21 10.98
N ILE A 648 -4.44 -17.58 11.09
CA ILE A 648 -5.43 -16.91 11.94
C ILE A 648 -5.89 -17.88 13.04
N ASN A 649 -5.35 -17.73 14.24
CA ASN A 649 -5.79 -18.56 15.36
C ASN A 649 -7.17 -18.14 15.84
N ASP A 650 -8.13 -19.07 15.82
CA ASP A 650 -9.43 -18.91 16.47
C ASP A 650 -9.52 -19.88 17.67
N PRO A 651 -9.39 -19.38 18.90
CA PRO A 651 -9.45 -20.23 20.08
C PRO A 651 -10.78 -21.00 20.22
N ASN A 652 -11.87 -20.51 19.60
CA ASN A 652 -13.15 -21.21 19.64
C ASN A 652 -13.19 -22.45 18.75
N LEU A 653 -12.27 -22.57 17.81
CA LEU A 653 -12.10 -23.76 16.96
C LEU A 653 -11.13 -24.78 17.57
N CYS A 654 -10.44 -24.43 18.66
CA CYS A 654 -9.52 -25.36 19.32
C CYS A 654 -10.30 -26.39 20.11
N ILE A 655 -9.95 -27.66 19.90
CA ILE A 655 -10.50 -28.81 20.64
C ILE A 655 -9.41 -29.25 21.62
N TYR A 656 -9.65 -29.06 22.89
CA TYR A 656 -8.70 -29.49 23.91
C TYR A 656 -9.06 -30.90 24.43
N PRO A 657 -8.07 -31.67 24.87
CA PRO A 657 -8.36 -32.97 25.51
C PRO A 657 -9.24 -32.71 26.72
N ASP A 658 -10.40 -33.37 26.73
CA ASP A 658 -11.28 -33.32 27.89
C ASP A 658 -10.66 -34.20 29.00
N SER A 659 -10.00 -33.55 29.94
CA SER A 659 -9.44 -34.20 31.12
C SER A 659 -10.50 -34.22 32.23
N SER A 660 -11.54 -35.01 32.05
CA SER A 660 -12.42 -35.35 33.17
C SER A 660 -11.78 -36.39 34.04
N PHE A 661 -11.29 -36.03 35.20
CA PHE A 661 -10.86 -36.95 36.23
C PHE A 661 -12.08 -37.52 36.98
N SER A 662 -12.39 -38.77 36.79
CA SER A 662 -13.41 -39.50 37.56
C SER A 662 -12.76 -40.53 38.45
N ALA A 663 -12.71 -40.30 39.75
CA ALA A 663 -12.28 -41.28 40.73
C ALA A 663 -13.46 -42.11 41.24
N VAL A 664 -13.44 -43.40 40.98
CA VAL A 664 -14.41 -44.34 41.48
C VAL A 664 -13.76 -45.34 42.39
N THR A 665 -14.26 -45.53 43.61
CA THR A 665 -13.77 -46.52 44.54
C THR A 665 -14.75 -47.68 44.56
N SER A 666 -14.29 -48.89 44.25
CA SER A 666 -15.05 -50.14 44.28
C SER A 666 -14.29 -51.18 45.09
N CYS A 667 -15.02 -52.08 45.79
CA CYS A 667 -14.37 -53.06 46.70
C CYS A 667 -13.67 -54.19 45.99
N ASP A 668 -14.14 -54.62 44.82
CA ASP A 668 -13.56 -55.80 44.11
C ASP A 668 -13.19 -55.48 42.66
N SER A 669 -14.06 -54.90 41.88
CA SER A 669 -13.82 -54.50 40.49
C SER A 669 -14.76 -53.42 40.06
N TYR A 670 -14.35 -52.63 39.06
CA TYR A 670 -15.14 -51.58 38.45
C TYR A 670 -15.06 -51.65 36.92
N THR A 671 -16.21 -51.76 36.28
CA THR A 671 -16.26 -51.68 34.81
C THR A 671 -16.48 -50.23 34.40
N TRP A 672 -15.51 -49.62 33.74
CA TRP A 672 -15.61 -48.24 33.31
C TRP A 672 -16.54 -48.13 32.10
N SER A 673 -17.65 -47.39 32.27
CA SER A 673 -18.67 -47.26 31.24
C SER A 673 -18.21 -46.59 29.92
N VAL A 674 -17.12 -45.85 29.96
CA VAL A 674 -16.57 -45.13 28.76
C VAL A 674 -15.86 -46.10 27.82
N ASN A 675 -15.14 -47.09 28.32
CA ASN A 675 -14.37 -48.01 27.49
C ASN A 675 -14.78 -49.51 27.64
N GLY A 676 -15.76 -49.81 28.53
CA GLY A 676 -16.24 -51.16 28.76
C GLY A 676 -15.25 -52.12 29.44
N VAL A 677 -14.11 -51.60 29.91
CA VAL A 677 -13.07 -52.44 30.55
C VAL A 677 -13.32 -52.58 32.05
N THR A 678 -13.18 -53.81 32.56
CA THR A 678 -13.28 -54.08 34.01
C THR A 678 -11.90 -54.02 34.64
N TYR A 679 -11.73 -53.16 35.62
CA TYR A 679 -10.49 -52.98 36.40
C TYR A 679 -10.63 -53.67 37.76
N THR A 680 -9.65 -54.53 38.11
CA THR A 680 -9.57 -55.21 39.39
C THR A 680 -8.47 -54.67 40.31
N SER A 681 -7.80 -53.62 39.87
CA SER A 681 -6.76 -52.88 40.61
C SER A 681 -6.82 -51.42 40.24
N SER A 682 -6.29 -50.54 41.08
CA SER A 682 -6.23 -49.10 40.80
C SER A 682 -5.39 -48.85 39.54
N VAL A 683 -6.00 -48.10 38.60
CA VAL A 683 -5.36 -47.63 37.38
C VAL A 683 -5.51 -46.10 37.35
N ILE A 684 -4.46 -45.38 36.96
CA ILE A 684 -4.48 -43.92 36.76
C ILE A 684 -4.49 -43.66 35.25
#